data_224817b453cc1d5d09bdd2df426e58c5
#
_entry.id   224817b453cc1d5d09bdd2df426e58c5
#
_cell.length_a   1.000
_cell.length_b   1.000
_cell.length_c   1.000
_cell.angle_alpha   90.00
_cell.angle_beta   90.00
_cell.angle_gamma   90.00
#
_symmetry.space_group_name_H-M   'P 1'
#
loop_
_entity.id
_entity.type
_entity.pdbx_description
1 polymer ?
#
loop_
_entity_poly.entity_id
_entity_poly.type
_entity_poly.pdbx_seq_one_letter_code
_entity_poly.pdbx_strand_id
1 'polypeptide(L)'
;VAAILCTALLLSLFLSASEPPLELSRPIRSWEFVSAAGTQAGLFGNEQGRLEAWVYPLKILRDFHLRFHVDGAVLPAETLARTLIVHPESTTIVYSGDTFSVRETWFVPVHEMGAVISFEVETTRHLEIEAVFERDFQLEWPGTIGDTFIDWDVALRAFRFGTESGKFDAIAGSPSGNRGFEEYSSNYSTSRQSSVLLGATEKGIETKLFVIAASFTGRGAATNLYQHLAKDYPELLRDSAAYYRDYLASTVRLELPDGQMQASYDWAKVSMLQGVVNNPFLGKGLVAGYNASVDDERPGFAWFFGRDAEWTSLALDAAGDFATTRSALEFLSKYQRADGKVPHEVSQSANFMDWFKTTPFAFASADATPLFVIAVNDYVTRSGDTEFAQGQWDHLWRAYGFLRSTYDAQGFAQNVGVGHGWIEGGPLYPVRQELYQASLGLEAVRSLSHLAHLVGKEELSRQLLQIFEQQRPLLDKTFWSNEKQIYSYALPINERDARSGSPISKQADAVSVLATVPMWFEQLDEERARTMIRQLASSDHQTDWGMRILSSRDLNYDPGGYHFGVVWPLFTGWAAVAEYHYHRALPAYSNLRANAMLVFDGSLGHVGEAYSGTFYQALSTGSPQQIWSAAMVVNPILSGLFGLQTDAANCHLDFAPHVPGDWNSFSINNVHIGPEALNLRYQKRPGRIELEIQSTGTGHCSVAFSPALSLRAKVTGVRLNGRALAFRSEPNSADQHVSMNVPVIVGRSVIEISLQNNFELSESTTLPPLGSTSRGLRVLSETWTPNHDALRVEASGAGGGSYDLSLWGGEEITSVEGAELHKGTDGKRTELHLQMPASVGGVEPLVSVIFHFK
;
A
#
# COMPACT_ATOMS: atom_id res chain seq x y z
N VAL A 1 -10.78 54.55 -28.89
CA VAL A 1 -10.85 54.32 -27.42
C VAL A 1 -11.74 53.12 -27.09
N ALA A 2 -12.61 52.66 -28.02
CA ALA A 2 -13.49 51.48 -27.81
C ALA A 2 -12.90 50.11 -28.22
N ALA A 3 -11.71 50.06 -28.80
CA ALA A 3 -11.06 48.80 -29.25
C ALA A 3 -9.97 48.28 -28.29
N ILE A 4 -9.63 49.01 -27.24
CA ILE A 4 -8.61 48.61 -26.25
C ILE A 4 -9.23 48.04 -24.98
N LEU A 5 -10.54 48.14 -24.75
CA LEU A 5 -11.25 47.60 -23.58
C LEU A 5 -11.76 46.16 -23.78
N CYS A 6 -11.77 45.60 -24.98
CA CYS A 6 -12.19 44.21 -25.21
C CYS A 6 -11.06 43.15 -25.13
N THR A 7 -9.77 43.55 -25.10
CA THR A 7 -8.65 42.64 -25.00
C THR A 7 -8.15 42.43 -23.58
N ALA A 8 -8.63 43.23 -22.63
CA ALA A 8 -8.27 43.08 -21.21
C ALA A 8 -9.27 42.22 -20.38
N LEU A 9 -10.40 41.79 -20.96
CA LEU A 9 -11.42 40.98 -20.28
C LEU A 9 -11.39 39.48 -20.67
N LEU A 10 -10.43 39.04 -21.47
CA LEU A 10 -10.26 37.64 -21.87
C LEU A 10 -9.04 36.95 -21.23
N LEU A 11 -8.35 37.63 -20.29
CA LEU A 11 -7.16 37.10 -19.61
C LEU A 11 -7.35 36.83 -18.11
N SER A 12 -8.58 36.72 -17.64
CA SER A 12 -8.81 36.44 -16.19
C SER A 12 -10.04 35.58 -15.96
N LEU A 13 -10.09 34.37 -16.52
CA LEU A 13 -11.03 33.32 -16.12
C LEU A 13 -10.42 31.92 -16.38
N PHE A 14 -9.14 31.73 -16.12
CA PHE A 14 -8.67 30.46 -15.58
C PHE A 14 -8.75 30.56 -14.05
N LEU A 15 -9.95 30.65 -13.53
CA LEU A 15 -10.24 30.11 -12.21
C LEU A 15 -9.91 28.62 -12.35
N SER A 16 -8.75 28.22 -11.85
CA SER A 16 -8.46 26.85 -11.51
C SER A 16 -9.66 26.36 -10.70
N ALA A 17 -10.53 25.59 -11.33
CA ALA A 17 -11.50 24.81 -10.58
C ALA A 17 -10.66 23.99 -9.63
N SER A 18 -10.72 24.27 -8.33
CA SER A 18 -10.07 23.42 -7.34
C SER A 18 -10.57 22.00 -7.57
N GLU A 19 -9.65 21.06 -7.78
CA GLU A 19 -10.01 19.65 -7.87
C GLU A 19 -10.93 19.32 -6.68
N PRO A 20 -12.00 18.53 -6.88
CA PRO A 20 -12.87 18.15 -5.79
C PRO A 20 -12.02 17.47 -4.70
N PRO A 21 -12.33 17.70 -3.42
CA PRO A 21 -11.61 17.07 -2.33
C PRO A 21 -11.67 15.53 -2.46
N LEU A 22 -10.58 14.86 -2.11
CA LEU A 22 -10.55 13.40 -2.04
C LEU A 22 -11.48 12.96 -0.90
N GLU A 23 -12.59 12.33 -1.26
CA GLU A 23 -13.66 11.93 -0.33
C GLU A 23 -14.16 10.52 -0.67
N LEU A 24 -14.37 9.72 0.36
CA LEU A 24 -15.14 8.47 0.27
C LEU A 24 -16.28 8.50 1.27
N SER A 25 -17.43 7.94 0.90
CA SER A 25 -18.58 7.84 1.81
C SER A 25 -19.41 6.60 1.55
N ARG A 26 -20.00 6.04 2.62
CA ARG A 26 -20.91 4.91 2.55
C ARG A 26 -21.81 4.82 3.81
N PRO A 27 -22.88 4.04 3.76
CA PRO A 27 -23.61 3.65 4.97
C PRO A 27 -22.70 2.95 5.97
N ILE A 28 -22.98 3.16 7.28
CA ILE A 28 -22.24 2.57 8.40
C ILE A 28 -22.19 1.04 8.33
N ARG A 29 -21.01 0.49 8.59
CA ARG A 29 -20.76 -0.93 8.89
C ARG A 29 -20.17 -1.01 10.30
N SER A 30 -21.00 -1.33 11.25
CA SER A 30 -20.74 -1.12 12.71
C SER A 30 -19.38 -1.63 13.22
N TRP A 31 -18.86 -2.71 12.66
CA TRP A 31 -17.62 -3.36 13.12
C TRP A 31 -16.37 -2.89 12.37
N GLU A 32 -16.53 -2.15 11.27
CA GLU A 32 -15.38 -1.73 10.47
C GLU A 32 -14.57 -0.67 11.20
N PHE A 33 -13.25 -0.78 11.03
CA PHE A 33 -12.29 0.14 11.62
C PHE A 33 -12.30 1.49 10.89
N VAL A 34 -12.15 2.55 11.66
CA VAL A 34 -11.89 3.90 11.17
C VAL A 34 -10.83 4.60 12.00
N SER A 35 -10.11 5.51 11.38
CA SER A 35 -9.04 6.27 12.02
C SER A 35 -9.07 7.75 11.62
N ALA A 36 -8.39 8.56 12.43
CA ALA A 36 -7.85 9.85 12.05
C ALA A 36 -6.41 9.90 12.60
N ALA A 37 -5.42 10.02 11.74
CA ALA A 37 -4.01 9.92 12.11
C ALA A 37 -3.22 11.16 11.70
N GLY A 38 -2.41 11.67 12.65
CA GLY A 38 -1.34 12.63 12.43
C GLY A 38 0.02 12.00 12.76
N THR A 39 1.09 12.77 12.60
CA THR A 39 2.45 12.25 12.83
C THR A 39 2.79 12.06 14.31
N GLN A 40 2.02 12.61 15.25
CA GLN A 40 2.29 12.56 16.69
C GLN A 40 1.12 12.06 17.52
N ALA A 41 -0.08 11.91 16.92
CA ALA A 41 -1.29 11.48 17.61
C ALA A 41 -2.20 10.70 16.67
N GLY A 42 -3.16 9.94 17.21
CA GLY A 42 -4.15 9.19 16.47
C GLY A 42 -5.44 8.95 17.26
N LEU A 43 -6.55 8.90 16.53
CA LEU A 43 -7.86 8.42 17.00
C LEU A 43 -8.17 7.15 16.23
N PHE A 44 -8.40 6.04 16.94
CA PHE A 44 -8.63 4.73 16.35
C PHE A 44 -9.91 4.11 16.92
N GLY A 45 -10.77 3.62 16.07
CA GLY A 45 -12.05 3.10 16.53
C GLY A 45 -12.85 2.40 15.44
N ASN A 46 -14.18 2.49 15.55
CA ASN A 46 -15.09 1.85 14.62
C ASN A 46 -16.18 2.83 14.13
N GLU A 47 -16.88 2.43 13.08
CA GLU A 47 -17.91 3.24 12.44
C GLU A 47 -19.15 3.51 13.30
N GLN A 48 -19.25 2.92 14.48
CA GLN A 48 -20.29 3.28 15.47
C GLN A 48 -19.93 4.49 16.33
N GLY A 49 -18.70 5.02 16.18
CA GLY A 49 -18.21 6.16 16.94
C GLY A 49 -17.55 5.79 18.27
N ARG A 50 -17.21 4.50 18.48
CA ARG A 50 -16.36 4.11 19.60
C ARG A 50 -14.91 4.26 19.21
N LEU A 51 -14.11 4.96 20.04
CA LEU A 51 -12.71 5.20 19.74
C LEU A 51 -11.81 5.18 20.99
N GLU A 52 -10.51 5.09 20.71
CA GLU A 52 -9.41 5.34 21.63
C GLU A 52 -8.53 6.47 21.11
N ALA A 53 -7.84 7.17 22.02
CA ALA A 53 -7.00 8.31 21.68
C ALA A 53 -5.56 8.09 22.14
N TRP A 54 -4.64 8.35 21.22
CA TRP A 54 -3.20 8.24 21.41
C TRP A 54 -2.48 9.54 21.13
N VAL A 55 -1.48 9.85 21.95
CA VAL A 55 -0.41 10.80 21.63
C VAL A 55 0.90 10.06 21.82
N TYR A 56 1.52 9.65 20.71
CA TYR A 56 2.58 8.64 20.69
C TYR A 56 3.77 8.96 21.59
N PRO A 57 4.23 8.01 22.43
CA PRO A 57 3.75 6.64 22.59
C PRO A 57 2.72 6.45 23.74
N LEU A 58 1.91 7.44 24.07
CA LEU A 58 1.03 7.48 25.22
C LEU A 58 -0.43 7.27 24.81
N LYS A 59 -1.11 6.26 25.39
CA LYS A 59 -2.56 6.10 25.33
C LYS A 59 -3.20 7.02 26.36
N ILE A 60 -4.23 7.76 25.97
CA ILE A 60 -4.88 8.74 26.86
C ILE A 60 -6.18 8.18 27.42
N LEU A 61 -7.04 7.69 26.54
CA LEU A 61 -8.36 7.18 26.88
C LEU A 61 -8.78 6.10 25.88
N ARG A 62 -9.76 5.29 26.27
CA ARG A 62 -10.41 4.29 25.42
C ARG A 62 -11.93 4.33 25.59
N ASP A 63 -12.62 3.55 24.79
CA ASP A 63 -14.09 3.40 24.79
C ASP A 63 -14.83 4.75 24.80
N PHE A 64 -14.23 5.76 24.12
CA PHE A 64 -14.95 7.00 23.92
C PHE A 64 -16.19 6.72 23.05
N HIS A 65 -17.35 7.17 23.52
CA HIS A 65 -18.62 7.06 22.81
C HIS A 65 -19.61 8.13 23.27
N LEU A 66 -20.68 8.35 22.50
CA LEU A 66 -21.64 9.40 22.77
C LEU A 66 -22.97 8.85 23.31
N ARG A 67 -23.61 9.68 24.15
CA ARG A 67 -25.02 9.55 24.54
C ARG A 67 -25.75 10.86 24.22
N PHE A 68 -26.92 10.75 23.62
CA PHE A 68 -27.78 11.90 23.29
C PHE A 68 -28.93 11.97 24.30
N HIS A 69 -29.02 13.08 25.02
CA HIS A 69 -30.07 13.38 25.96
C HIS A 69 -31.13 14.26 25.28
N VAL A 70 -32.32 13.71 25.02
CA VAL A 70 -33.42 14.39 24.32
C VAL A 70 -34.72 14.17 25.09
N ASP A 71 -35.39 15.25 25.51
CA ASP A 71 -36.70 15.20 26.20
C ASP A 71 -36.74 14.26 27.41
N GLY A 72 -35.60 14.10 28.12
CA GLY A 72 -35.45 13.22 29.28
C GLY A 72 -35.13 11.75 28.94
N ALA A 73 -35.02 11.39 27.68
CA ALA A 73 -34.54 10.10 27.20
C ALA A 73 -33.03 10.14 26.93
N VAL A 74 -32.33 9.04 27.20
CA VAL A 74 -30.92 8.84 26.86
C VAL A 74 -30.84 7.85 25.70
N LEU A 75 -30.31 8.30 24.58
CA LEU A 75 -30.18 7.48 23.36
C LEU A 75 -28.69 7.17 23.12
N PRO A 76 -28.29 5.88 23.03
CA PRO A 76 -26.95 5.50 22.63
C PRO A 76 -26.68 5.93 21.19
N ALA A 77 -25.59 6.66 20.95
CA ALA A 77 -25.28 7.20 19.62
C ALA A 77 -25.06 6.10 18.56
N GLU A 78 -24.45 4.99 18.95
CA GLU A 78 -24.18 3.84 18.06
C GLU A 78 -25.43 3.30 17.37
N THR A 79 -26.61 3.45 17.96
CA THR A 79 -27.89 3.04 17.34
C THR A 79 -28.40 4.02 16.27
N LEU A 80 -27.84 5.22 16.23
CA LEU A 80 -28.24 6.32 15.38
C LEU A 80 -27.23 6.67 14.30
N ALA A 81 -26.06 6.03 14.29
CA ALA A 81 -25.05 6.17 13.23
C ALA A 81 -25.62 5.71 11.87
N ARG A 82 -25.44 6.51 10.82
CA ARG A 82 -26.04 6.28 9.49
C ARG A 82 -25.01 6.28 8.36
N THR A 83 -24.11 7.25 8.34
CA THR A 83 -23.20 7.49 7.22
C THR A 83 -21.80 7.76 7.72
N LEU A 84 -20.84 7.14 7.08
CA LEU A 84 -19.41 7.44 7.20
C LEU A 84 -18.99 8.31 6.02
N ILE A 85 -18.17 9.35 6.29
CA ILE A 85 -17.51 10.19 5.31
C ILE A 85 -16.04 10.29 5.72
N VAL A 86 -15.12 10.00 4.80
CA VAL A 86 -13.67 10.00 5.05
C VAL A 86 -12.99 10.96 4.09
N HIS A 87 -12.19 11.87 4.64
CA HIS A 87 -11.22 12.70 3.95
C HIS A 87 -9.80 12.32 4.41
N PRO A 88 -8.74 12.68 3.67
CA PRO A 88 -7.37 12.42 4.12
C PRO A 88 -7.06 12.94 5.52
N GLU A 89 -7.61 14.09 5.89
CA GLU A 89 -7.38 14.80 7.15
C GLU A 89 -8.40 14.51 8.24
N SER A 90 -9.54 13.85 7.91
CA SER A 90 -10.64 13.70 8.89
C SER A 90 -11.59 12.56 8.58
N THR A 91 -12.24 12.04 9.62
CA THR A 91 -13.29 11.03 9.51
C THR A 91 -14.58 11.57 10.17
N THR A 92 -15.70 11.51 9.46
CA THR A 92 -17.00 12.02 9.94
C THR A 92 -18.04 10.92 10.01
N ILE A 93 -18.67 10.77 11.18
CA ILE A 93 -19.83 9.89 11.40
C ILE A 93 -21.07 10.78 11.53
N VAL A 94 -22.11 10.47 10.77
CA VAL A 94 -23.37 11.20 10.79
C VAL A 94 -24.42 10.39 11.57
N TYR A 95 -24.93 10.98 12.66
CA TYR A 95 -26.02 10.43 13.46
C TYR A 95 -27.32 11.13 13.11
N SER A 96 -28.43 10.35 13.04
CA SER A 96 -29.76 10.90 12.77
C SER A 96 -30.77 10.33 13.74
N GLY A 97 -31.34 11.21 14.55
CA GLY A 97 -32.53 10.98 15.36
C GLY A 97 -33.77 11.63 14.74
N ASP A 98 -34.95 11.47 15.37
CA ASP A 98 -36.23 12.01 14.85
C ASP A 98 -36.26 13.55 14.79
N THR A 99 -35.52 14.22 15.69
CA THR A 99 -35.58 15.67 15.89
C THR A 99 -34.24 16.37 15.75
N PHE A 100 -33.17 15.60 15.48
CA PHE A 100 -31.82 16.10 15.40
C PHE A 100 -30.94 15.33 14.42
N SER A 101 -29.86 16.00 13.98
CA SER A 101 -28.73 15.41 13.29
C SER A 101 -27.44 15.88 13.97
N VAL A 102 -26.47 14.99 14.11
CA VAL A 102 -25.12 15.31 14.63
C VAL A 102 -24.10 14.77 13.67
N ARG A 103 -23.16 15.61 13.25
CA ARG A 103 -21.97 15.23 12.49
C ARG A 103 -20.78 15.25 13.45
N GLU A 104 -20.31 14.07 13.83
CA GLU A 104 -19.09 13.88 14.62
C GLU A 104 -17.90 13.78 13.69
N THR A 105 -16.98 14.73 13.72
CA THR A 105 -15.76 14.73 12.91
C THR A 105 -14.53 14.53 13.78
N TRP A 106 -13.83 13.42 13.57
CA TRP A 106 -12.54 13.13 14.17
C TRP A 106 -11.44 13.80 13.36
N PHE A 107 -10.61 14.56 14.02
CA PHE A 107 -9.54 15.31 13.39
C PHE A 107 -8.27 15.28 14.25
N VAL A 108 -7.17 14.90 13.64
CA VAL A 108 -5.83 14.95 14.23
C VAL A 108 -4.97 15.87 13.37
N PRO A 109 -4.59 17.06 13.88
CA PRO A 109 -3.68 17.95 13.13
C PRO A 109 -2.36 17.24 12.86
N VAL A 110 -1.84 17.36 11.63
CA VAL A 110 -0.72 16.53 11.15
C VAL A 110 0.49 16.56 12.07
N HIS A 111 0.79 17.70 12.70
CA HIS A 111 2.02 17.91 13.47
C HIS A 111 1.82 18.20 14.95
N GLU A 112 0.59 18.06 15.48
CA GLU A 112 0.28 18.39 16.88
C GLU A 112 0.19 17.13 17.74
N MET A 113 0.50 17.28 19.02
CA MET A 113 0.41 16.22 20.04
C MET A 113 -0.99 16.16 20.65
N GLY A 114 -2.02 16.05 19.81
CA GLY A 114 -3.40 16.02 20.27
C GLY A 114 -4.40 15.87 19.13
N ALA A 115 -5.69 15.87 19.50
CA ALA A 115 -6.80 15.65 18.58
C ALA A 115 -8.00 16.54 18.95
N VAL A 116 -8.86 16.79 17.97
CA VAL A 116 -10.15 17.46 18.16
C VAL A 116 -11.26 16.60 17.57
N ILE A 117 -12.32 16.37 18.33
CA ILE A 117 -13.57 15.81 17.86
C ILE A 117 -14.58 16.97 17.86
N SER A 118 -15.04 17.35 16.66
CA SER A 118 -16.04 18.40 16.52
C SER A 118 -17.41 17.81 16.25
N PHE A 119 -18.44 18.45 16.78
CA PHE A 119 -19.83 18.03 16.65
C PHE A 119 -20.63 19.20 16.07
N GLU A 120 -21.03 19.08 14.81
CA GLU A 120 -22.03 19.97 14.22
C GLU A 120 -23.40 19.42 14.57
N VAL A 121 -24.09 20.14 15.45
CA VAL A 121 -25.39 19.76 15.99
C VAL A 121 -26.47 20.58 15.32
N GLU A 122 -27.43 19.93 14.65
CA GLU A 122 -28.66 20.53 14.19
C GLU A 122 -29.83 19.90 14.92
N THR A 123 -30.63 20.67 15.63
CA THR A 123 -31.77 20.14 16.39
C THR A 123 -32.98 21.07 16.36
N THR A 124 -34.16 20.46 16.41
CA THR A 124 -35.43 21.16 16.55
C THR A 124 -35.93 21.22 18.01
N ARG A 125 -35.28 20.51 18.93
CA ARG A 125 -35.57 20.38 20.35
C ARG A 125 -34.31 20.49 21.20
N HIS A 126 -34.50 20.57 22.51
CA HIS A 126 -33.36 20.48 23.45
C HIS A 126 -32.59 19.19 23.28
N LEU A 127 -31.30 19.29 22.99
CA LEU A 127 -30.36 18.18 22.85
C LEU A 127 -29.10 18.47 23.66
N GLU A 128 -28.70 17.56 24.54
CA GLU A 128 -27.41 17.58 25.19
C GLU A 128 -26.60 16.34 24.78
N ILE A 129 -25.33 16.52 24.44
CA ILE A 129 -24.40 15.45 24.10
C ILE A 129 -23.53 15.15 25.31
N GLU A 130 -23.50 13.89 25.74
CA GLU A 130 -22.58 13.38 26.73
C GLU A 130 -21.50 12.52 26.04
N ALA A 131 -20.25 12.96 26.17
CA ALA A 131 -19.08 12.19 25.75
C ALA A 131 -18.60 11.33 26.95
N VAL A 132 -18.69 10.01 26.80
CA VAL A 132 -18.31 9.01 27.82
C VAL A 132 -17.01 8.35 27.36
N PHE A 133 -16.08 8.10 28.27
CA PHE A 133 -14.83 7.39 27.97
C PHE A 133 -14.29 6.69 29.20
N GLU A 134 -13.40 5.73 28.98
CA GLU A 134 -12.62 5.10 30.05
C GLU A 134 -11.22 5.73 30.09
N ARG A 135 -10.73 6.00 31.29
CA ARG A 135 -9.36 6.38 31.53
C ARG A 135 -8.42 5.20 31.21
N ASP A 136 -7.46 5.41 30.29
CA ASP A 136 -6.46 4.39 29.91
C ASP A 136 -5.09 5.05 29.70
N PHE A 137 -4.64 5.79 30.71
CA PHE A 137 -3.44 6.62 30.66
C PHE A 137 -2.20 5.77 30.93
N GLN A 138 -1.55 5.31 29.86
CA GLN A 138 -0.39 4.41 29.91
C GLN A 138 0.49 4.55 28.67
N LEU A 139 1.76 4.13 28.77
CA LEU A 139 2.62 3.99 27.60
C LEU A 139 2.22 2.77 26.77
N GLU A 140 2.49 2.87 25.48
CA GLU A 140 2.43 1.72 24.58
C GLU A 140 3.33 0.59 25.10
N TRP A 141 2.85 -0.67 25.02
CA TRP A 141 3.63 -1.84 25.43
C TRP A 141 5.00 -1.88 24.69
N PRO A 142 6.09 -2.25 25.34
CA PRO A 142 6.22 -2.71 26.73
C PRO A 142 6.60 -1.57 27.71
N GLY A 143 6.44 -0.31 27.34
CA GLY A 143 6.71 0.81 28.22
C GLY A 143 5.78 0.84 29.42
N THR A 144 6.26 1.33 30.54
CA THR A 144 5.47 1.54 31.74
C THR A 144 5.67 2.93 32.31
N ILE A 145 4.61 3.51 32.86
CA ILE A 145 4.67 4.73 33.67
C ILE A 145 4.26 4.39 35.09
N GLY A 146 4.76 5.15 36.05
CA GLY A 146 4.41 4.96 37.47
C GLY A 146 2.96 5.35 37.78
N ASP A 147 2.69 5.62 39.04
CA ASP A 147 1.35 6.01 39.48
C ASP A 147 0.81 7.20 38.73
N THR A 148 -0.45 7.10 38.31
CA THR A 148 -1.17 8.10 37.54
C THR A 148 -2.36 8.64 38.28
N PHE A 149 -2.71 9.88 38.04
CA PHE A 149 -3.91 10.51 38.59
C PHE A 149 -4.82 11.06 37.48
N ILE A 150 -6.08 11.27 37.83
CA ILE A 150 -7.05 12.02 37.05
C ILE A 150 -7.72 13.06 37.97
N ASP A 151 -7.84 14.29 37.52
CA ASP A 151 -8.59 15.33 38.21
C ASP A 151 -9.36 16.22 37.22
N TRP A 152 -10.42 16.87 37.70
CA TRP A 152 -11.18 17.82 36.90
C TRP A 152 -10.66 19.25 37.07
N ASP A 153 -10.19 19.85 36.01
CA ASP A 153 -9.78 21.25 35.95
C ASP A 153 -10.99 22.12 35.58
N VAL A 154 -11.49 22.85 36.55
CA VAL A 154 -12.68 23.72 36.40
C VAL A 154 -12.44 24.88 35.40
N ALA A 155 -11.22 25.41 35.30
CA ALA A 155 -10.88 26.49 34.42
C ALA A 155 -10.81 26.02 32.94
N LEU A 156 -10.31 24.84 32.71
CA LEU A 156 -10.20 24.22 31.37
C LEU A 156 -11.48 23.49 30.98
N ARG A 157 -12.36 23.18 31.95
CA ARG A 157 -13.55 22.31 31.75
C ARG A 157 -13.17 20.95 31.15
N ALA A 158 -12.11 20.36 31.69
CA ALA A 158 -11.51 19.12 31.16
C ALA A 158 -10.95 18.25 32.27
N PHE A 159 -10.88 16.96 32.04
CA PHE A 159 -10.11 16.04 32.85
C PHE A 159 -8.63 16.18 32.52
N ARG A 160 -7.82 16.14 33.56
CA ARG A 160 -6.38 16.11 33.50
C ARG A 160 -5.88 14.77 33.95
N PHE A 161 -4.98 14.23 33.17
CA PHE A 161 -4.25 13.01 33.44
C PHE A 161 -2.77 13.36 33.66
N GLY A 162 -2.15 12.74 34.62
CA GLY A 162 -0.73 13.03 34.88
C GLY A 162 -0.06 11.93 35.70
N THR A 163 1.25 12.06 35.79
CA THR A 163 2.09 11.26 36.67
C THR A 163 2.58 12.12 37.83
N GLU A 164 2.91 11.51 38.97
CA GLU A 164 3.49 12.25 40.11
C GLU A 164 4.79 12.96 39.74
N SER A 165 5.55 12.38 38.80
CA SER A 165 6.79 12.99 38.29
C SER A 165 6.57 14.27 37.47
N GLY A 166 5.30 14.51 37.02
CA GLY A 166 4.97 15.61 36.11
C GLY A 166 5.60 15.49 34.72
N LYS A 167 6.09 14.31 34.34
CA LYS A 167 6.72 14.06 33.04
C LYS A 167 5.70 13.82 31.93
N PHE A 168 4.60 13.16 32.26
CA PHE A 168 3.51 12.84 31.34
C PHE A 168 2.26 13.56 31.81
N ASP A 169 1.76 14.46 31.00
CA ASP A 169 0.53 15.22 31.23
C ASP A 169 -0.37 15.17 30.02
N ALA A 170 -1.67 14.93 30.23
CA ALA A 170 -2.68 15.01 29.18
C ALA A 170 -3.95 15.71 29.69
N ILE A 171 -4.72 16.25 28.77
CA ILE A 171 -5.97 16.95 29.03
C ILE A 171 -6.99 16.45 28.01
N ALA A 172 -8.20 16.08 28.48
CA ALA A 172 -9.32 15.69 27.63
C ALA A 172 -10.63 16.30 28.15
N GLY A 173 -11.34 17.03 27.31
CA GLY A 173 -12.60 17.68 27.69
C GLY A 173 -13.13 18.63 26.64
N SER A 174 -14.07 19.48 27.05
CA SER A 174 -14.76 20.44 26.16
C SER A 174 -14.69 21.84 26.72
N PRO A 175 -14.21 22.85 25.96
CA PRO A 175 -14.13 24.24 26.41
C PRO A 175 -15.49 24.85 26.83
N SER A 176 -16.58 24.33 26.25
CA SER A 176 -17.96 24.71 26.60
C SER A 176 -18.66 23.76 27.55
N GLY A 177 -17.99 22.66 27.93
CA GLY A 177 -18.60 21.53 28.62
C GLY A 177 -18.67 21.68 30.13
N ASN A 178 -19.27 20.69 30.75
CA ASN A 178 -19.34 20.55 32.21
C ASN A 178 -18.94 19.10 32.57
N ARG A 179 -18.45 18.95 33.80
CA ARG A 179 -18.20 17.62 34.34
C ARG A 179 -19.51 16.84 34.36
N GLY A 180 -19.54 15.71 33.73
CA GLY A 180 -20.61 14.75 33.85
C GLY A 180 -20.36 13.75 34.99
N PHE A 181 -20.35 12.49 34.65
CA PHE A 181 -20.10 11.40 35.60
C PHE A 181 -18.60 11.12 35.74
N GLU A 182 -18.19 10.71 36.93
CA GLU A 182 -16.87 10.14 37.18
C GLU A 182 -17.03 9.00 38.19
N GLU A 183 -16.63 7.81 37.79
CA GLU A 183 -16.65 6.67 38.71
C GLU A 183 -15.35 6.60 39.49
N TYR A 184 -15.44 6.75 40.79
CA TYR A 184 -14.29 6.55 41.67
C TYR A 184 -13.89 5.08 41.67
N SER A 185 -12.66 4.77 41.24
CA SER A 185 -12.10 3.44 41.48
C SER A 185 -11.95 3.24 43.00
N SER A 186 -12.88 2.54 43.63
CA SER A 186 -12.71 2.01 44.98
C SER A 186 -12.07 0.62 44.88
N ASN A 187 -11.59 0.08 45.99
CA ASN A 187 -11.12 -1.31 46.06
C ASN A 187 -12.17 -2.36 45.64
N TYR A 188 -13.37 -1.93 45.29
CA TYR A 188 -14.54 -2.73 44.90
C TYR A 188 -15.08 -2.46 43.52
N SER A 189 -14.60 -1.40 42.81
CA SER A 189 -15.02 -1.08 41.45
C SER A 189 -13.81 -1.04 40.52
N THR A 190 -13.90 -1.78 39.40
CA THR A 190 -12.90 -1.82 38.32
C THR A 190 -13.22 -0.81 37.24
N SER A 191 -14.40 -0.14 37.31
CA SER A 191 -14.80 0.86 36.30
C SER A 191 -13.93 2.10 36.41
N ARG A 192 -13.55 2.64 35.23
CA ARG A 192 -12.73 3.84 35.09
C ARG A 192 -13.44 4.89 34.21
N GLN A 193 -14.78 4.79 34.17
CA GLN A 193 -15.57 5.67 33.29
C GLN A 193 -15.62 7.09 33.83
N SER A 194 -15.53 8.02 32.88
CA SER A 194 -15.73 9.44 33.10
C SER A 194 -16.57 10.01 31.96
N SER A 195 -17.26 11.11 32.17
CA SER A 195 -17.99 11.76 31.10
C SER A 195 -17.90 13.30 31.15
N VAL A 196 -18.09 13.92 30.00
CA VAL A 196 -18.19 15.35 29.81
C VAL A 196 -19.49 15.65 29.08
N LEU A 197 -20.32 16.52 29.67
CA LEU A 197 -21.48 17.08 29.01
C LEU A 197 -21.00 18.26 28.14
N LEU A 198 -21.25 18.21 26.82
CA LEU A 198 -20.71 19.20 25.87
C LEU A 198 -21.49 20.51 25.86
N GLY A 199 -22.54 20.59 26.69
CA GLY A 199 -23.51 21.69 26.77
C GLY A 199 -24.69 21.47 25.84
N ALA A 200 -25.86 21.93 26.29
CA ALA A 200 -27.11 21.77 25.56
C ALA A 200 -27.18 22.70 24.33
N THR A 201 -27.86 22.23 23.28
CA THR A 201 -28.35 23.02 22.16
C THR A 201 -29.87 23.03 22.22
N GLU A 202 -30.47 24.19 22.38
CA GLU A 202 -31.92 24.31 22.56
C GLU A 202 -32.68 24.12 21.25
N LYS A 203 -32.28 24.80 20.20
CA LYS A 203 -32.82 24.69 18.84
C LYS A 203 -31.92 25.44 17.86
N GLY A 204 -31.67 24.86 16.72
CA GLY A 204 -30.87 25.47 15.66
C GLY A 204 -29.58 24.66 15.40
N ILE A 205 -28.54 25.34 14.97
CA ILE A 205 -27.26 24.76 14.61
C ILE A 205 -26.18 25.31 15.54
N GLU A 206 -25.40 24.42 16.15
CA GLU A 206 -24.26 24.78 17.00
C GLU A 206 -23.11 23.80 16.77
N THR A 207 -21.88 24.30 16.97
CA THR A 207 -20.68 23.47 16.98
C THR A 207 -20.18 23.27 18.40
N LYS A 208 -19.94 22.02 18.81
CA LYS A 208 -19.33 21.64 20.07
C LYS A 208 -17.99 20.98 19.80
N LEU A 209 -17.08 20.98 20.77
CA LEU A 209 -15.76 20.37 20.66
C LEU A 209 -15.49 19.47 21.86
N PHE A 210 -14.80 18.35 21.59
CA PHE A 210 -14.05 17.59 22.57
C PHE A 210 -12.59 17.59 22.14
N VAL A 211 -11.69 18.05 23.00
CA VAL A 211 -10.28 18.28 22.69
C VAL A 211 -9.41 17.37 23.56
N ILE A 212 -8.42 16.76 22.95
CA ILE A 212 -7.42 15.91 23.60
C ILE A 212 -6.04 16.50 23.30
N ALA A 213 -5.23 16.72 24.34
CA ALA A 213 -3.87 17.23 24.19
C ALA A 213 -2.96 16.53 25.20
N ALA A 214 -1.71 16.26 24.82
CA ALA A 214 -0.72 15.73 25.75
C ALA A 214 0.62 16.43 25.62
N SER A 215 1.48 16.26 26.62
CA SER A 215 2.84 16.82 26.62
C SER A 215 3.77 15.92 27.44
N PHE A 216 5.03 15.85 26.96
CA PHE A 216 6.14 15.20 27.65
C PHE A 216 7.10 16.20 28.32
N THR A 217 6.73 17.49 28.30
CA THR A 217 7.51 18.61 28.86
C THR A 217 6.79 19.31 30.04
N GLY A 218 5.66 18.76 30.47
CA GLY A 218 4.94 19.16 31.68
C GLY A 218 3.62 19.87 31.42
N ARG A 219 2.92 20.11 32.52
CA ARG A 219 1.53 20.60 32.61
C ARG A 219 1.24 21.85 31.79
N GLY A 220 2.15 22.84 31.83
CA GLY A 220 1.96 24.11 31.14
C GLY A 220 1.90 23.96 29.63
N ALA A 221 2.73 23.07 29.05
CA ALA A 221 2.73 22.78 27.64
C ALA A 221 1.44 22.07 27.20
N ALA A 222 0.96 21.07 27.96
CA ALA A 222 -0.32 20.40 27.69
C ALA A 222 -1.49 21.39 27.73
N THR A 223 -1.50 22.33 28.72
CA THR A 223 -2.53 23.36 28.84
C THR A 223 -2.53 24.30 27.63
N ASN A 224 -1.36 24.79 27.23
CA ASN A 224 -1.24 25.69 26.08
C ASN A 224 -1.69 25.00 24.78
N LEU A 225 -1.33 23.72 24.60
CA LEU A 225 -1.74 22.94 23.44
C LEU A 225 -3.26 22.70 23.43
N TYR A 226 -3.87 22.34 24.56
CA TYR A 226 -5.31 22.18 24.67
C TYR A 226 -6.08 23.48 24.26
N GLN A 227 -5.61 24.62 24.74
CA GLN A 227 -6.20 25.93 24.42
C GLN A 227 -5.99 26.29 22.95
N HIS A 228 -4.82 26.00 22.39
CA HIS A 228 -4.51 26.19 20.96
C HIS A 228 -5.43 25.36 20.09
N LEU A 229 -5.50 24.04 20.32
CA LEU A 229 -6.38 23.14 19.58
C LEU A 229 -7.85 23.55 19.63
N ALA A 230 -8.32 23.95 20.82
CA ALA A 230 -9.72 24.39 20.99
C ALA A 230 -10.04 25.69 20.23
N LYS A 231 -9.09 26.61 20.19
CA LYS A 231 -9.31 27.95 19.58
C LYS A 231 -9.12 27.91 18.06
N ASP A 232 -8.06 27.23 17.62
CA ASP A 232 -7.55 27.38 16.26
C ASP A 232 -7.88 26.14 15.36
N TYR A 233 -8.75 25.20 15.84
CA TYR A 233 -9.09 23.96 15.12
C TYR A 233 -9.56 24.17 13.66
N PRO A 234 -10.33 25.24 13.30
CA PRO A 234 -10.77 25.41 11.91
C PRO A 234 -9.61 25.75 10.97
N GLU A 235 -8.56 26.42 11.48
CA GLU A 235 -7.35 26.71 10.75
C GLU A 235 -6.48 25.47 10.62
N LEU A 236 -6.27 24.75 11.72
CA LEU A 236 -5.53 23.48 11.73
C LEU A 236 -6.14 22.42 10.80
N LEU A 237 -7.47 22.34 10.71
CA LEU A 237 -8.17 21.46 9.78
C LEU A 237 -7.90 21.85 8.33
N ARG A 238 -7.98 23.15 7.99
CA ARG A 238 -7.65 23.65 6.65
C ARG A 238 -6.19 23.40 6.27
N ASP A 239 -5.27 23.60 7.22
CA ASP A 239 -3.84 23.39 7.01
C ASP A 239 -3.53 21.91 6.79
N SER A 240 -4.20 21.02 7.54
CA SER A 240 -4.07 19.55 7.34
C SER A 240 -4.65 19.12 5.99
N ALA A 241 -5.80 19.66 5.57
CA ALA A 241 -6.34 19.42 4.24
C ALA A 241 -5.40 19.94 3.13
N ALA A 242 -4.75 21.09 3.34
CA ALA A 242 -3.75 21.62 2.43
C ALA A 242 -2.52 20.70 2.34
N TYR A 243 -2.04 20.21 3.49
CA TYR A 243 -0.91 19.27 3.55
C TYR A 243 -1.11 18.04 2.66
N TYR A 244 -2.26 17.40 2.74
CA TYR A 244 -2.55 16.22 1.90
C TYR A 244 -2.73 16.58 0.43
N ARG A 245 -3.37 17.72 0.10
CA ARG A 245 -3.46 18.20 -1.30
C ARG A 245 -2.09 18.49 -1.89
N ASP A 246 -1.24 19.19 -1.14
CA ASP A 246 0.12 19.53 -1.58
C ASP A 246 0.99 18.26 -1.76
N TYR A 247 0.84 17.27 -0.88
CA TYR A 247 1.48 15.97 -1.03
C TYR A 247 1.05 15.26 -2.32
N LEU A 248 -0.25 15.15 -2.57
CA LEU A 248 -0.76 14.53 -3.79
C LEU A 248 -0.33 15.29 -5.06
N ALA A 249 -0.24 16.62 -4.98
CA ALA A 249 0.17 17.47 -6.09
C ALA A 249 1.69 17.42 -6.35
N SER A 250 2.53 17.25 -5.32
CA SER A 250 4.00 17.26 -5.43
C SER A 250 4.60 15.90 -5.79
N THR A 251 3.89 14.80 -5.56
CA THR A 251 4.31 13.44 -5.93
C THR A 251 3.73 13.05 -7.30
N VAL A 252 4.11 11.87 -7.83
CA VAL A 252 3.57 11.38 -9.11
C VAL A 252 2.06 11.37 -9.09
N ARG A 253 1.44 12.07 -10.04
CA ARG A 253 0.00 12.21 -10.21
C ARG A 253 -0.46 11.52 -11.48
N LEU A 254 -1.53 10.75 -11.37
CA LEU A 254 -2.13 10.03 -12.48
C LEU A 254 -3.44 10.71 -12.91
N GLU A 255 -3.80 10.57 -14.18
CA GLU A 255 -5.12 10.83 -14.74
C GLU A 255 -5.51 9.60 -15.55
N LEU A 256 -6.36 8.75 -14.98
CA LEU A 256 -6.70 7.44 -15.52
C LEU A 256 -8.13 7.41 -16.08
N PRO A 257 -8.41 6.59 -17.11
CA PRO A 257 -9.77 6.39 -17.59
C PRO A 257 -10.65 5.59 -16.62
N ASP A 258 -10.06 4.79 -15.72
CA ASP A 258 -10.74 4.09 -14.63
C ASP A 258 -10.69 4.94 -13.36
N GLY A 259 -11.85 5.55 -13.02
CA GLY A 259 -11.97 6.44 -11.86
C GLY A 259 -11.79 5.70 -10.51
N GLN A 260 -12.10 4.41 -10.42
CA GLN A 260 -11.84 3.63 -9.21
C GLN A 260 -10.34 3.38 -9.04
N MET A 261 -9.64 3.01 -10.10
CA MET A 261 -8.19 2.85 -10.07
C MET A 261 -7.49 4.16 -9.71
N GLN A 262 -7.97 5.29 -10.26
CA GLN A 262 -7.48 6.64 -9.92
C GLN A 262 -7.63 6.92 -8.42
N ALA A 263 -8.84 6.76 -7.89
CA ALA A 263 -9.11 7.02 -6.48
C ALA A 263 -8.33 6.07 -5.56
N SER A 264 -8.20 4.78 -5.94
CA SER A 264 -7.39 3.80 -5.19
C SER A 264 -5.93 4.22 -5.09
N TYR A 265 -5.34 4.71 -6.18
CA TYR A 265 -3.97 5.20 -6.21
C TYR A 265 -3.77 6.40 -5.26
N ASP A 266 -4.66 7.38 -5.31
CA ASP A 266 -4.56 8.59 -4.48
C ASP A 266 -4.74 8.26 -2.99
N TRP A 267 -5.74 7.42 -2.64
CA TRP A 267 -5.95 6.97 -1.26
C TRP A 267 -4.81 6.09 -0.73
N ALA A 268 -4.25 5.22 -1.56
CA ALA A 268 -3.11 4.40 -1.18
C ALA A 268 -1.88 5.26 -0.84
N LYS A 269 -1.62 6.34 -1.59
CA LYS A 269 -0.58 7.32 -1.27
C LYS A 269 -0.84 8.01 0.07
N VAL A 270 -2.07 8.44 0.32
CA VAL A 270 -2.48 9.02 1.62
C VAL A 270 -2.26 8.02 2.76
N SER A 271 -2.68 6.77 2.56
CA SER A 271 -2.53 5.70 3.57
C SER A 271 -1.06 5.45 3.93
N MET A 272 -0.14 5.44 2.95
CA MET A 272 1.30 5.33 3.22
C MET A 272 1.81 6.53 4.03
N LEU A 273 1.42 7.75 3.67
CA LEU A 273 1.84 8.97 4.35
C LEU A 273 1.34 9.01 5.81
N GLN A 274 0.15 8.49 6.09
CA GLN A 274 -0.40 8.38 7.45
C GLN A 274 0.38 7.37 8.33
N GLY A 275 1.20 6.49 7.74
CA GLY A 275 2.13 5.63 8.47
C GLY A 275 3.36 6.38 9.03
N VAL A 276 3.53 7.65 8.69
CA VAL A 276 4.66 8.45 9.21
C VAL A 276 4.40 8.85 10.66
N VAL A 277 5.27 8.42 11.57
CA VAL A 277 5.23 8.78 12.98
C VAL A 277 6.51 9.54 13.36
N ASN A 278 6.32 10.69 14.02
CA ASN A 278 7.39 11.47 14.63
C ASN A 278 7.36 11.26 16.15
N ASN A 279 7.98 10.18 16.60
CA ASN A 279 8.07 9.84 18.01
C ASN A 279 9.04 10.79 18.72
N PRO A 280 8.64 11.48 19.81
CA PRO A 280 9.46 12.49 20.47
C PRO A 280 10.74 11.94 21.12
N PHE A 281 10.84 10.63 21.30
CA PHE A 281 11.97 9.97 21.94
C PHE A 281 12.85 9.18 20.96
N LEU A 282 12.28 8.68 19.89
CA LEU A 282 12.97 7.80 18.94
C LEU A 282 13.30 8.50 17.62
N GLY A 283 12.52 9.50 17.22
CA GLY A 283 12.64 10.19 15.94
C GLY A 283 11.54 9.82 14.96
N LYS A 284 11.69 10.22 13.70
CA LYS A 284 10.72 10.06 12.63
C LYS A 284 10.98 8.77 11.85
N GLY A 285 9.93 7.96 11.66
CA GLY A 285 9.99 6.70 10.90
C GLY A 285 8.61 6.30 10.38
N LEU A 286 8.52 5.12 9.76
CA LEU A 286 7.28 4.51 9.28
C LEU A 286 6.84 3.39 10.23
N VAL A 287 5.60 3.44 10.69
CA VAL A 287 4.96 2.33 11.40
C VAL A 287 4.25 1.41 10.39
N ALA A 288 4.03 0.14 10.77
CA ALA A 288 3.49 -0.85 9.83
C ALA A 288 1.99 -0.66 9.56
N GLY A 289 1.21 -0.27 10.56
CA GLY A 289 -0.23 -0.09 10.40
C GLY A 289 -0.96 0.23 11.69
N TYR A 290 -2.27 0.39 11.61
CA TYR A 290 -3.10 0.77 12.75
C TYR A 290 -4.31 -0.16 12.92
N ASN A 291 -4.70 -0.33 14.17
CA ASN A 291 -5.96 -0.92 14.62
C ASN A 291 -6.34 -0.31 15.97
N ALA A 292 -7.59 -0.44 16.39
CA ALA A 292 -7.96 -0.16 17.77
C ALA A 292 -7.31 -1.20 18.70
N SER A 293 -6.68 -0.74 19.79
CA SER A 293 -6.00 -1.62 20.73
C SER A 293 -6.97 -2.35 21.67
N VAL A 294 -8.14 -1.78 21.89
CA VAL A 294 -9.15 -2.25 22.84
C VAL A 294 -8.51 -2.52 24.22
N ASP A 295 -8.28 -3.79 24.55
CA ASP A 295 -7.61 -4.21 25.82
C ASP A 295 -6.10 -4.40 25.67
N ASP A 296 -5.59 -4.42 24.43
CA ASP A 296 -4.15 -4.46 24.15
C ASP A 296 -3.52 -3.08 24.41
N GLU A 297 -2.22 -3.08 24.65
CA GLU A 297 -1.46 -1.88 25.00
C GLU A 297 -0.71 -1.29 23.79
N ARG A 298 -1.17 -1.57 22.55
CA ARG A 298 -0.66 -0.99 21.30
C ARG A 298 -1.76 -0.87 20.26
N PRO A 299 -1.79 0.19 19.43
CA PRO A 299 -2.80 0.38 18.40
C PRO A 299 -2.46 -0.43 17.14
N GLY A 300 -2.72 -1.74 17.18
CA GLY A 300 -2.40 -2.66 16.10
C GLY A 300 -0.89 -2.81 15.89
N PHE A 301 -0.42 -2.60 14.65
CA PHE A 301 0.99 -2.62 14.26
C PHE A 301 1.60 -1.22 14.18
N ALA A 302 1.21 -0.29 15.05
CA ALA A 302 1.78 1.05 15.13
C ALA A 302 3.22 1.08 15.70
N TRP A 303 4.02 0.10 15.36
CA TRP A 303 5.46 0.01 15.62
C TRP A 303 6.25 0.26 14.35
N PHE A 304 7.53 0.58 14.51
CA PHE A 304 8.45 0.73 13.39
C PHE A 304 8.99 -0.64 12.99
N PHE A 305 8.54 -1.18 11.86
CA PHE A 305 9.02 -2.45 11.33
C PHE A 305 9.98 -2.22 10.16
N GLY A 306 11.10 -2.95 10.13
CA GLY A 306 12.07 -2.88 9.04
C GLY A 306 11.48 -3.33 7.72
N ARG A 307 10.97 -4.56 7.65
CA ARG A 307 10.36 -5.13 6.43
C ARG A 307 9.27 -4.25 5.84
N ASP A 308 8.36 -3.76 6.68
CA ASP A 308 7.22 -2.95 6.25
C ASP A 308 7.67 -1.61 5.70
N ALA A 309 8.57 -0.93 6.40
CA ALA A 309 9.14 0.34 5.96
C ALA A 309 9.92 0.19 4.65
N GLU A 310 10.68 -0.89 4.49
CA GLU A 310 11.54 -1.13 3.33
C GLU A 310 10.73 -1.47 2.07
N TRP A 311 9.73 -2.36 2.15
CA TRP A 311 8.82 -2.61 1.04
C TRP A 311 7.97 -1.38 0.68
N THR A 312 7.55 -0.60 1.69
CA THR A 312 6.82 0.65 1.46
C THR A 312 7.69 1.71 0.80
N SER A 313 8.98 1.77 1.16
CA SER A 313 9.95 2.71 0.57
C SER A 313 10.05 2.58 -0.96
N LEU A 314 9.99 1.36 -1.50
CA LEU A 314 10.00 1.14 -2.96
C LEU A 314 8.81 1.81 -3.67
N ALA A 315 7.64 1.87 -3.01
CA ALA A 315 6.46 2.54 -3.55
C ALA A 315 6.52 4.06 -3.37
N LEU A 316 7.04 4.53 -2.24
CA LEU A 316 7.26 5.96 -1.98
C LEU A 316 8.26 6.54 -2.99
N ASP A 317 9.35 5.83 -3.26
CA ASP A 317 10.38 6.25 -4.21
C ASP A 317 9.83 6.24 -5.65
N ALA A 318 9.04 5.24 -6.03
CA ALA A 318 8.35 5.21 -7.32
C ALA A 318 7.36 6.38 -7.47
N ALA A 319 6.71 6.78 -6.38
CA ALA A 319 5.80 7.94 -6.33
C ALA A 319 6.55 9.29 -6.20
N GLY A 320 7.86 9.29 -5.97
CA GLY A 320 8.66 10.50 -5.80
C GLY A 320 8.63 11.12 -4.39
N ASP A 321 8.17 10.36 -3.38
CA ASP A 321 8.23 10.80 -1.97
C ASP A 321 9.56 10.39 -1.31
N PHE A 322 10.62 10.97 -1.79
CA PHE A 322 11.99 10.72 -1.32
C PHE A 322 12.21 11.15 0.14
N ALA A 323 11.48 12.17 0.60
CA ALA A 323 11.65 12.68 1.96
C ALA A 323 11.19 11.68 3.02
N THR A 324 10.08 11.00 2.78
CA THR A 324 9.55 9.97 3.67
C THR A 324 10.45 8.74 3.68
N THR A 325 10.86 8.24 2.52
CA THR A 325 11.82 7.13 2.40
C THR A 325 13.12 7.44 3.14
N ARG A 326 13.72 8.60 2.91
CA ARG A 326 14.95 9.00 3.59
C ARG A 326 14.80 8.94 5.11
N SER A 327 13.71 9.49 5.65
CA SER A 327 13.45 9.47 7.11
C SER A 327 13.34 8.04 7.65
N ALA A 328 12.67 7.14 6.93
CA ALA A 328 12.50 5.74 7.31
C ALA A 328 13.85 5.00 7.33
N LEU A 329 14.66 5.19 6.30
CA LEU A 329 16.00 4.57 6.20
C LEU A 329 16.98 5.11 7.26
N GLU A 330 16.95 6.42 7.54
CA GLU A 330 17.74 7.03 8.63
C GLU A 330 17.32 6.46 9.99
N PHE A 331 16.02 6.26 10.21
CA PHE A 331 15.51 5.63 11.44
C PHE A 331 16.05 4.21 11.61
N LEU A 332 15.95 3.37 10.58
CA LEU A 332 16.43 1.99 10.64
C LEU A 332 17.94 1.91 10.84
N SER A 333 18.72 2.73 10.12
CA SER A 333 20.19 2.77 10.26
C SER A 333 20.63 3.20 11.65
N LYS A 334 19.91 4.14 12.29
CA LYS A 334 20.16 4.59 13.68
C LYS A 334 20.11 3.46 14.69
N TYR A 335 19.22 2.47 14.46
CA TYR A 335 19.01 1.33 15.38
C TYR A 335 19.66 0.04 14.88
N GLN A 336 20.51 0.11 13.85
CA GLN A 336 21.26 -1.05 13.36
C GLN A 336 22.14 -1.65 14.45
N ARG A 337 22.12 -2.97 14.60
CA ARG A 337 22.96 -3.70 15.55
C ARG A 337 24.45 -3.59 15.18
N ALA A 338 25.34 -3.72 16.15
CA ALA A 338 26.78 -3.54 15.93
C ALA A 338 27.39 -4.48 14.88
N ASP A 339 26.84 -5.70 14.73
CA ASP A 339 27.24 -6.68 13.71
C ASP A 339 26.65 -6.41 12.31
N GLY A 340 25.78 -5.40 12.19
CA GLY A 340 25.16 -4.99 10.94
C GLY A 340 23.73 -5.43 10.72
N LYS A 341 23.12 -6.23 11.61
CA LYS A 341 21.73 -6.64 11.49
C LYS A 341 20.79 -5.43 11.66
N VAL A 342 19.83 -5.28 10.74
CA VAL A 342 18.80 -4.22 10.78
C VAL A 342 17.64 -4.67 11.67
N PRO A 343 16.98 -3.77 12.43
CA PRO A 343 15.86 -4.13 13.29
C PRO A 343 14.71 -4.77 12.52
N HIS A 344 14.09 -5.78 13.12
CA HIS A 344 12.83 -6.30 12.67
C HIS A 344 11.69 -5.38 13.09
N GLU A 345 11.63 -5.06 14.39
CA GLU A 345 10.62 -4.16 14.93
C GLU A 345 11.15 -3.32 16.10
N VAL A 346 10.63 -2.11 16.25
CA VAL A 346 10.95 -1.18 17.32
C VAL A 346 9.65 -0.61 17.88
N SER A 347 9.34 -0.91 19.15
CA SER A 347 8.20 -0.32 19.84
C SER A 347 8.36 1.19 19.96
N GLN A 348 7.27 1.95 19.88
CA GLN A 348 7.30 3.40 20.09
C GLN A 348 7.74 3.78 21.50
N SER A 349 7.62 2.86 22.46
CA SER A 349 8.09 3.02 23.86
C SER A 349 9.50 2.45 24.12
N ALA A 350 10.23 2.06 23.07
CA ALA A 350 11.55 1.42 23.19
C ALA A 350 12.58 2.25 23.99
N ASN A 351 12.39 3.60 24.06
CA ASN A 351 13.26 4.47 24.87
C ASN A 351 13.05 4.33 26.39
N PHE A 352 11.96 3.70 26.82
CA PHE A 352 11.60 3.54 28.25
C PHE A 352 12.01 2.18 28.81
N MET A 353 12.68 1.35 28.01
CA MET A 353 13.21 0.05 28.38
C MET A 353 14.45 -0.30 27.54
N ASP A 354 15.14 -1.37 27.88
CA ASP A 354 16.32 -1.85 27.12
C ASP A 354 15.87 -2.77 25.95
N TRP A 355 15.03 -2.22 25.03
CA TRP A 355 14.38 -2.94 23.92
C TRP A 355 15.33 -3.82 23.14
N PHE A 356 16.45 -3.27 22.70
CA PHE A 356 17.40 -3.95 21.81
C PHE A 356 18.24 -5.04 22.48
N LYS A 357 18.22 -5.15 23.82
CA LYS A 357 18.95 -6.17 24.57
C LYS A 357 18.03 -7.21 25.19
N THR A 358 16.84 -6.83 25.63
CA THR A 358 15.96 -7.67 26.43
C THR A 358 14.83 -8.29 25.64
N THR A 359 14.49 -7.74 24.47
CA THR A 359 13.36 -8.19 23.66
C THR A 359 13.82 -9.04 22.48
N PRO A 360 13.30 -10.29 22.35
CA PRO A 360 13.67 -11.17 21.25
C PRO A 360 13.20 -10.65 19.88
N PHE A 361 12.17 -9.82 19.85
CA PHE A 361 11.52 -9.33 18.63
C PHE A 361 12.36 -8.29 17.88
N ALA A 362 13.17 -7.49 18.57
CA ALA A 362 13.93 -6.39 17.99
C ALA A 362 14.74 -6.78 16.74
N PHE A 363 15.27 -8.00 16.69
CA PHE A 363 16.08 -8.51 15.59
C PHE A 363 15.65 -9.93 15.17
N ALA A 364 14.35 -10.24 15.22
CA ALA A 364 13.84 -11.59 14.99
C ALA A 364 13.95 -12.02 13.51
N SER A 365 13.77 -11.12 12.57
CA SER A 365 13.77 -11.47 11.15
C SER A 365 15.17 -11.51 10.52
N ALA A 366 15.27 -12.25 9.41
CA ALA A 366 16.47 -12.31 8.58
C ALA A 366 16.41 -11.32 7.39
N ASP A 367 15.23 -10.92 6.98
CA ASP A 367 14.96 -10.22 5.73
C ASP A 367 15.09 -8.69 5.79
N ALA A 368 14.88 -8.06 6.93
CA ALA A 368 15.06 -6.61 7.07
C ALA A 368 16.48 -6.14 6.67
N THR A 369 17.50 -6.96 6.91
CA THR A 369 18.88 -6.55 6.57
C THR A 369 19.15 -6.49 5.06
N PRO A 370 18.82 -7.49 4.21
CA PRO A 370 18.95 -7.34 2.78
C PRO A 370 18.00 -6.30 2.19
N LEU A 371 16.77 -6.20 2.68
CA LEU A 371 15.81 -5.19 2.24
C LEU A 371 16.28 -3.77 2.49
N PHE A 372 16.96 -3.50 3.61
CA PHE A 372 17.58 -2.20 3.86
C PHE A 372 18.56 -1.79 2.76
N VAL A 373 19.43 -2.69 2.32
CA VAL A 373 20.39 -2.40 1.23
C VAL A 373 19.66 -2.15 -0.10
N ILE A 374 18.60 -2.94 -0.38
CA ILE A 374 17.77 -2.79 -1.58
C ILE A 374 17.03 -1.43 -1.56
N ALA A 375 16.40 -1.08 -0.44
CA ALA A 375 15.65 0.16 -0.30
C ALA A 375 16.56 1.41 -0.40
N VAL A 376 17.76 1.38 0.20
CA VAL A 376 18.75 2.46 0.02
C VAL A 376 19.17 2.59 -1.44
N ASN A 377 19.35 1.47 -2.15
CA ASN A 377 19.70 1.51 -3.56
C ASN A 377 18.56 2.09 -4.42
N ASP A 378 17.32 1.69 -4.20
CA ASP A 378 16.17 2.22 -4.94
C ASP A 378 16.02 3.73 -4.70
N TYR A 379 16.08 4.15 -3.43
CA TYR A 379 16.06 5.57 -3.05
C TYR A 379 17.13 6.39 -3.79
N VAL A 380 18.40 5.97 -3.72
CA VAL A 380 19.51 6.72 -4.31
C VAL A 380 19.43 6.73 -5.83
N THR A 381 19.02 5.61 -6.45
CA THR A 381 18.84 5.50 -7.89
C THR A 381 17.78 6.49 -8.41
N ARG A 382 16.66 6.59 -7.72
CA ARG A 382 15.53 7.44 -8.16
C ARG A 382 15.70 8.90 -7.76
N SER A 383 16.21 9.18 -6.55
CA SER A 383 16.39 10.54 -6.05
C SER A 383 17.66 11.23 -6.54
N GLY A 384 18.72 10.47 -6.84
CA GLY A 384 20.07 11.00 -7.13
C GLY A 384 20.84 11.45 -5.89
N ASP A 385 20.37 11.14 -4.68
CA ASP A 385 21.00 11.54 -3.41
C ASP A 385 22.22 10.68 -3.10
N THR A 386 23.30 10.89 -3.84
CA THR A 386 24.58 10.17 -3.64
C THR A 386 25.28 10.54 -2.33
N GLU A 387 24.99 11.72 -1.76
CA GLU A 387 25.51 12.13 -0.46
C GLU A 387 24.94 11.23 0.65
N PHE A 388 23.66 10.88 0.56
CA PHE A 388 23.04 9.92 1.47
C PHE A 388 23.73 8.56 1.38
N ALA A 389 23.97 8.02 0.18
CA ALA A 389 24.71 6.77 0.01
C ALA A 389 26.10 6.81 0.63
N GLN A 390 26.82 7.94 0.49
CA GLN A 390 28.13 8.13 1.13
C GLN A 390 28.00 8.16 2.65
N GLY A 391 27.01 8.87 3.19
CA GLY A 391 26.74 8.94 4.64
C GLY A 391 26.33 7.59 5.25
N GLN A 392 25.58 6.78 4.49
CA GLN A 392 25.11 5.45 4.91
C GLN A 392 26.12 4.32 4.62
N TRP A 393 27.27 4.60 4.00
CA TRP A 393 28.18 3.56 3.52
C TRP A 393 28.62 2.58 4.60
N ASP A 394 28.96 3.06 5.80
CA ASP A 394 29.37 2.19 6.90
C ASP A 394 28.22 1.27 7.39
N HIS A 395 26.98 1.76 7.35
CA HIS A 395 25.79 0.96 7.67
C HIS A 395 25.55 -0.13 6.61
N LEU A 396 25.64 0.23 5.33
CA LEU A 396 25.52 -0.68 4.20
C LEU A 396 26.59 -1.77 4.23
N TRP A 397 27.84 -1.38 4.50
CA TRP A 397 28.96 -2.33 4.56
C TRP A 397 28.84 -3.31 5.73
N ARG A 398 28.37 -2.83 6.90
CA ARG A 398 28.07 -3.71 8.04
C ARG A 398 26.89 -4.64 7.74
N ALA A 399 25.83 -4.15 7.12
CA ALA A 399 24.69 -4.97 6.68
C ALA A 399 25.16 -6.11 5.76
N TYR A 400 25.98 -5.80 4.76
CA TYR A 400 26.58 -6.80 3.89
C TYR A 400 27.51 -7.78 4.64
N GLY A 401 28.29 -7.29 5.59
CA GLY A 401 29.12 -8.13 6.46
C GLY A 401 28.28 -9.14 7.26
N PHE A 402 27.16 -8.67 7.82
CA PHE A 402 26.20 -9.56 8.51
C PHE A 402 25.61 -10.59 7.53
N LEU A 403 25.11 -10.16 6.37
CA LEU A 403 24.55 -11.05 5.34
C LEU A 403 25.54 -12.15 4.95
N ARG A 404 26.79 -11.79 4.66
CA ARG A 404 27.84 -12.76 4.33
C ARG A 404 28.07 -13.80 5.41
N SER A 405 27.93 -13.43 6.68
CA SER A 405 28.07 -14.37 7.81
C SER A 405 26.96 -15.41 7.87
N THR A 406 25.83 -15.18 7.16
CA THR A 406 24.68 -16.08 7.11
C THR A 406 24.70 -17.01 5.88
N TYR A 407 25.66 -16.84 4.97
CA TYR A 407 25.66 -17.57 3.70
C TYR A 407 25.99 -19.05 3.89
N ASP A 408 25.32 -19.88 3.09
CA ASP A 408 25.66 -21.30 2.95
C ASP A 408 26.92 -21.52 2.06
N ALA A 409 27.26 -22.76 1.83
CA ALA A 409 28.42 -23.11 0.99
C ALA A 409 28.26 -22.70 -0.50
N GLN A 410 27.03 -22.43 -0.95
CA GLN A 410 26.72 -21.94 -2.30
C GLN A 410 26.70 -20.40 -2.38
N GLY A 411 26.77 -19.72 -1.24
CA GLY A 411 26.80 -18.26 -1.14
C GLY A 411 25.42 -17.61 -1.01
N PHE A 412 24.38 -18.35 -0.60
CA PHE A 412 23.04 -17.82 -0.39
C PHE A 412 22.76 -17.59 1.10
N ALA A 413 22.03 -16.47 1.38
CA ALA A 413 21.58 -16.16 2.72
C ALA A 413 20.61 -17.22 3.26
N GLN A 414 20.80 -17.63 4.53
CA GLN A 414 20.00 -18.65 5.20
C GLN A 414 19.07 -18.05 6.25
N ASN A 415 18.02 -18.80 6.63
CA ASN A 415 17.12 -18.49 7.74
C ASN A 415 17.57 -19.19 9.05
N VAL A 416 18.02 -20.44 8.98
CA VAL A 416 18.39 -21.22 10.15
C VAL A 416 19.51 -20.56 10.94
N GLY A 417 19.25 -20.31 12.25
CA GLY A 417 20.19 -19.63 13.13
C GLY A 417 20.31 -18.12 12.94
N VAL A 418 19.55 -17.54 12.01
CA VAL A 418 19.54 -16.10 11.72
C VAL A 418 18.22 -15.47 12.15
N GLY A 419 17.09 -15.99 11.68
CA GLY A 419 15.74 -15.50 11.92
C GLY A 419 14.76 -16.02 10.87
N HIS A 420 13.49 -15.76 11.10
CA HIS A 420 12.48 -16.03 10.06
C HIS A 420 12.67 -15.09 8.86
N GLY A 421 12.26 -15.56 7.70
CA GLY A 421 12.05 -14.70 6.55
C GLY A 421 10.68 -14.06 6.64
N TRP A 422 9.88 -14.22 5.56
CA TRP A 422 8.50 -13.78 5.64
C TRP A 422 7.61 -14.77 6.43
N ILE A 423 7.88 -16.08 6.36
CA ILE A 423 7.15 -17.10 7.13
C ILE A 423 7.70 -17.17 8.56
N GLU A 424 6.87 -16.77 9.52
CA GLU A 424 7.24 -16.66 10.94
C GLU A 424 6.78 -17.85 11.77
N GLY A 425 5.87 -18.68 11.25
CA GLY A 425 5.30 -19.81 11.99
C GLY A 425 4.42 -20.73 11.15
N GLY A 426 3.74 -21.65 11.81
CA GLY A 426 2.85 -22.63 11.17
C GLY A 426 3.58 -23.79 10.51
N PRO A 427 2.88 -24.58 9.67
CA PRO A 427 3.41 -25.84 9.11
C PRO A 427 4.52 -25.64 8.05
N LEU A 428 4.70 -24.43 7.53
CA LEU A 428 5.75 -24.10 6.57
C LEU A 428 7.06 -23.66 7.24
N TYR A 429 7.10 -23.52 8.54
CA TYR A 429 8.25 -23.09 9.34
C TYR A 429 8.58 -24.13 10.43
N PRO A 430 9.86 -24.31 10.81
CA PRO A 430 11.06 -23.64 10.30
C PRO A 430 11.63 -24.30 9.03
N VAL A 431 12.35 -23.51 8.25
CA VAL A 431 13.11 -23.98 7.09
C VAL A 431 14.57 -23.57 7.20
N ARG A 432 15.46 -24.24 6.48
CA ARG A 432 16.87 -23.88 6.42
C ARG A 432 17.05 -22.55 5.68
N GLN A 433 16.38 -22.42 4.55
CA GLN A 433 16.58 -21.30 3.62
C GLN A 433 15.33 -21.12 2.78
N GLU A 434 14.68 -19.98 2.87
CA GLU A 434 13.59 -19.59 1.99
C GLU A 434 14.16 -19.10 0.64
N LEU A 435 13.47 -19.40 -0.45
CA LEU A 435 13.73 -18.77 -1.76
C LEU A 435 13.65 -17.26 -1.67
N TYR A 436 12.67 -16.75 -0.92
CA TYR A 436 12.51 -15.34 -0.57
C TYR A 436 13.79 -14.75 0.02
N GLN A 437 14.32 -15.35 1.10
CA GLN A 437 15.54 -14.87 1.78
C GLN A 437 16.78 -14.95 0.90
N ALA A 438 16.93 -16.04 0.15
CA ALA A 438 18.06 -16.22 -0.77
C ALA A 438 18.04 -15.20 -1.92
N SER A 439 16.85 -14.91 -2.46
CA SER A 439 16.61 -13.89 -3.47
C SER A 439 16.95 -12.48 -2.97
N LEU A 440 16.46 -12.10 -1.79
CA LEU A 440 16.76 -10.79 -1.19
C LEU A 440 18.25 -10.62 -0.92
N GLY A 441 18.92 -11.68 -0.41
CA GLY A 441 20.37 -11.66 -0.21
C GLY A 441 21.14 -11.44 -1.50
N LEU A 442 20.72 -12.06 -2.59
CA LEU A 442 21.31 -11.90 -3.91
C LEU A 442 21.06 -10.49 -4.48
N GLU A 443 19.84 -9.97 -4.32
CA GLU A 443 19.48 -8.62 -4.75
C GLU A 443 20.25 -7.54 -3.97
N ALA A 444 20.47 -7.73 -2.67
CA ALA A 444 21.28 -6.83 -1.87
C ALA A 444 22.73 -6.76 -2.38
N VAL A 445 23.29 -7.86 -2.94
CA VAL A 445 24.62 -7.83 -3.57
C VAL A 445 24.62 -6.98 -4.84
N ARG A 446 23.60 -7.12 -5.72
CA ARG A 446 23.45 -6.28 -6.92
C ARG A 446 23.28 -4.80 -6.55
N SER A 447 22.42 -4.53 -5.58
CA SER A 447 22.16 -3.18 -5.05
C SER A 447 23.41 -2.56 -4.47
N LEU A 448 24.18 -3.28 -3.67
CA LEU A 448 25.44 -2.78 -3.11
C LEU A 448 26.52 -2.56 -4.19
N SER A 449 26.53 -3.38 -5.26
CA SER A 449 27.40 -3.15 -6.41
C SER A 449 27.13 -1.79 -7.06
N HIS A 450 25.84 -1.49 -7.29
CA HIS A 450 25.43 -0.20 -7.87
C HIS A 450 25.77 0.97 -6.92
N LEU A 451 25.44 0.87 -5.64
CA LEU A 451 25.78 1.87 -4.63
C LEU A 451 27.32 2.09 -4.55
N ALA A 452 28.11 1.03 -4.66
CA ALA A 452 29.58 1.13 -4.68
C ALA A 452 30.08 1.93 -5.90
N HIS A 453 29.47 1.73 -7.06
CA HIS A 453 29.75 2.55 -8.25
C HIS A 453 29.42 4.02 -8.01
N LEU A 454 28.23 4.33 -7.52
CA LEU A 454 27.80 5.71 -7.26
C LEU A 454 28.67 6.47 -6.25
N VAL A 455 29.28 5.75 -5.28
CA VAL A 455 30.20 6.36 -4.31
C VAL A 455 31.69 6.22 -4.72
N GLY A 456 31.98 5.88 -5.98
CA GLY A 456 33.34 5.84 -6.55
C GLY A 456 34.21 4.64 -6.15
N LYS A 457 33.60 3.54 -5.69
CA LYS A 457 34.29 2.28 -5.30
C LYS A 457 34.24 1.24 -6.44
N GLU A 458 34.78 1.61 -7.61
CA GLU A 458 34.65 0.87 -8.86
C GLU A 458 35.11 -0.60 -8.81
N GLU A 459 36.25 -0.87 -8.11
CA GLU A 459 36.78 -2.23 -7.98
C GLU A 459 35.82 -3.11 -7.17
N LEU A 460 35.26 -2.58 -6.08
CA LEU A 460 34.26 -3.29 -5.26
C LEU A 460 32.97 -3.51 -6.03
N SER A 461 32.50 -2.51 -6.78
CA SER A 461 31.34 -2.62 -7.64
C SER A 461 31.47 -3.80 -8.61
N ARG A 462 32.59 -3.87 -9.35
CA ARG A 462 32.84 -4.97 -10.29
C ARG A 462 32.89 -6.35 -9.62
N GLN A 463 33.51 -6.44 -8.42
CA GLN A 463 33.56 -7.71 -7.66
C GLN A 463 32.18 -8.18 -7.22
N LEU A 464 31.35 -7.26 -6.70
CA LEU A 464 29.98 -7.57 -6.27
C LEU A 464 29.08 -7.95 -7.46
N LEU A 465 29.18 -7.25 -8.59
CA LEU A 465 28.44 -7.59 -9.79
C LEU A 465 28.83 -8.99 -10.31
N GLN A 466 30.12 -9.32 -10.28
CA GLN A 466 30.57 -10.67 -10.66
C GLN A 466 30.00 -11.74 -9.73
N ILE A 467 29.88 -11.50 -8.44
CA ILE A 467 29.23 -12.41 -7.49
C ILE A 467 27.76 -12.62 -7.88
N PHE A 468 27.02 -11.54 -8.13
CA PHE A 468 25.63 -11.59 -8.55
C PHE A 468 25.44 -12.44 -9.82
N GLU A 469 26.23 -12.14 -10.87
CA GLU A 469 26.15 -12.84 -12.16
C GLU A 469 26.48 -14.35 -12.06
N GLN A 470 27.34 -14.72 -11.14
CA GLN A 470 27.68 -16.13 -10.89
C GLN A 470 26.60 -16.85 -10.07
N GLN A 471 25.97 -16.15 -9.12
CA GLN A 471 25.01 -16.76 -8.21
C GLN A 471 23.58 -16.82 -8.78
N ARG A 472 23.16 -15.87 -9.62
CA ARG A 472 21.82 -15.84 -10.20
C ARG A 472 21.40 -17.15 -10.86
N PRO A 473 22.16 -17.75 -11.78
CA PRO A 473 21.80 -19.04 -12.39
C PRO A 473 21.85 -20.20 -11.41
N LEU A 474 22.62 -20.11 -10.33
CA LEU A 474 22.63 -21.12 -9.27
C LEU A 474 21.37 -21.05 -8.42
N LEU A 475 20.86 -19.85 -8.11
CA LEU A 475 19.58 -19.65 -7.42
C LEU A 475 18.46 -20.32 -8.21
N ASP A 476 18.32 -19.98 -9.47
CA ASP A 476 17.33 -20.56 -10.38
C ASP A 476 17.38 -22.09 -10.38
N LYS A 477 18.56 -22.66 -10.56
CA LYS A 477 18.76 -24.12 -10.58
C LYS A 477 18.48 -24.80 -9.24
N THR A 478 18.82 -24.15 -8.12
CA THR A 478 18.75 -24.75 -6.78
C THR A 478 17.30 -24.91 -6.31
N PHE A 479 16.44 -23.95 -6.64
CA PHE A 479 15.06 -23.94 -6.19
C PHE A 479 14.06 -24.50 -7.23
N TRP A 480 14.47 -24.77 -8.48
CA TRP A 480 13.61 -25.33 -9.50
C TRP A 480 13.40 -26.83 -9.32
N SER A 481 12.14 -27.27 -9.20
CA SER A 481 11.73 -28.68 -9.21
C SER A 481 11.32 -29.12 -10.62
N ASN A 482 12.15 -29.93 -11.29
CA ASN A 482 11.81 -30.51 -12.61
C ASN A 482 10.63 -31.48 -12.54
N GLU A 483 10.39 -32.12 -11.40
CA GLU A 483 9.30 -33.09 -11.23
C GLU A 483 7.96 -32.37 -11.16
N LYS A 484 7.87 -31.30 -10.35
CA LYS A 484 6.65 -30.57 -10.10
C LYS A 484 6.47 -29.36 -11.03
N GLN A 485 7.51 -28.98 -11.78
CA GLN A 485 7.52 -27.76 -12.64
C GLN A 485 7.19 -26.48 -11.85
N ILE A 486 7.81 -26.33 -10.67
CA ILE A 486 7.65 -25.20 -9.77
C ILE A 486 9.00 -24.77 -9.18
N TYR A 487 9.06 -23.55 -8.68
CA TYR A 487 10.08 -23.14 -7.72
C TYR A 487 9.63 -23.52 -6.31
N SER A 488 10.47 -24.31 -5.61
CA SER A 488 10.28 -24.63 -4.20
C SER A 488 10.34 -23.35 -3.36
N TYR A 489 9.42 -23.17 -2.40
CA TYR A 489 9.44 -21.99 -1.56
C TYR A 489 10.64 -21.94 -0.60
N ALA A 490 11.21 -23.11 -0.27
CA ALA A 490 12.33 -23.22 0.66
C ALA A 490 13.12 -24.53 0.48
N LEU A 491 14.32 -24.55 1.06
CA LEU A 491 15.09 -25.76 1.31
C LEU A 491 14.87 -26.23 2.75
N PRO A 492 14.62 -27.54 2.99
CA PRO A 492 14.30 -28.07 4.31
C PRO A 492 15.54 -28.07 5.24
N ILE A 493 15.28 -28.06 6.53
CA ILE A 493 16.30 -28.35 7.54
C ILE A 493 16.66 -29.85 7.47
N ASN A 494 17.95 -30.16 7.31
CA ASN A 494 18.42 -31.55 7.40
C ASN A 494 18.39 -32.02 8.87
N GLU A 495 18.30 -33.34 9.09
CA GLU A 495 18.32 -33.90 10.46
C GLU A 495 19.59 -33.48 11.25
N ARG A 496 20.72 -33.23 10.57
CA ARG A 496 21.96 -32.72 11.15
C ARG A 496 21.91 -31.25 11.57
N ASP A 497 21.01 -30.47 11.00
CA ASP A 497 20.84 -29.05 11.30
C ASP A 497 19.81 -28.82 12.43
N ALA A 498 19.17 -29.86 12.92
CA ALA A 498 18.16 -29.85 13.98
C ALA A 498 18.74 -29.50 15.37
N ARG A 499 19.61 -28.48 15.45
CA ARG A 499 20.02 -27.88 16.72
C ARG A 499 18.89 -27.19 17.47
N SER A 500 17.82 -26.87 16.75
CA SER A 500 16.67 -26.16 17.28
C SER A 500 15.62 -27.07 17.94
N GLY A 501 15.69 -28.41 17.75
CA GLY A 501 14.65 -29.34 18.20
C GLY A 501 13.30 -29.19 17.48
N SER A 502 13.25 -28.37 16.43
CA SER A 502 12.04 -28.10 15.66
C SER A 502 11.76 -29.20 14.64
N PRO A 503 10.49 -29.52 14.33
CA PRO A 503 10.18 -30.56 13.35
C PRO A 503 10.68 -30.16 11.95
N ILE A 504 11.18 -31.15 11.21
CA ILE A 504 11.63 -31.00 9.83
C ILE A 504 10.41 -30.61 8.96
N SER A 505 10.50 -29.52 8.25
CA SER A 505 9.50 -29.18 7.23
C SER A 505 9.56 -30.21 6.08
N LYS A 506 8.48 -30.97 5.91
CA LYS A 506 8.36 -31.96 4.82
C LYS A 506 7.86 -31.34 3.50
N GLN A 507 7.57 -30.02 3.48
CA GLN A 507 6.87 -29.37 2.38
C GLN A 507 7.62 -28.16 1.80
N ALA A 508 8.93 -28.26 1.69
CA ALA A 508 9.75 -27.23 1.04
C ALA A 508 9.37 -26.98 -0.44
N ASP A 509 8.68 -27.92 -1.06
CA ASP A 509 8.25 -27.88 -2.46
C ASP A 509 6.74 -27.61 -2.66
N ALA A 510 6.06 -27.05 -1.68
CA ALA A 510 4.69 -26.55 -1.84
C ALA A 510 4.65 -25.38 -2.85
N VAL A 511 3.56 -25.31 -3.63
CA VAL A 511 3.33 -24.17 -4.53
C VAL A 511 2.98 -22.94 -3.70
N SER A 512 3.83 -21.94 -3.74
CA SER A 512 3.70 -20.73 -2.94
C SER A 512 3.96 -19.46 -3.76
N VAL A 513 3.25 -18.40 -3.44
CA VAL A 513 3.44 -17.06 -4.02
C VAL A 513 4.82 -16.45 -3.72
N LEU A 514 5.57 -16.96 -2.76
CA LEU A 514 6.92 -16.47 -2.42
C LEU A 514 7.91 -16.54 -3.60
N ALA A 515 7.65 -17.39 -4.61
CA ALA A 515 8.42 -17.43 -5.84
C ALA A 515 8.31 -16.13 -6.68
N THR A 516 7.32 -15.28 -6.41
CA THR A 516 7.17 -14.01 -7.12
C THR A 516 8.20 -12.95 -6.73
N VAL A 517 8.85 -13.07 -5.55
CA VAL A 517 9.89 -12.11 -5.13
C VAL A 517 11.15 -12.19 -6.00
N PRO A 518 11.78 -13.36 -6.26
CA PRO A 518 12.85 -13.42 -7.24
C PRO A 518 12.39 -13.07 -8.67
N MET A 519 11.10 -13.23 -9.00
CA MET A 519 10.55 -12.75 -10.29
C MET A 519 10.42 -11.22 -10.31
N TRP A 520 10.06 -10.58 -9.19
CA TRP A 520 10.09 -9.12 -9.05
C TRP A 520 11.46 -8.54 -9.42
N PHE A 521 12.54 -9.20 -8.99
CA PHE A 521 13.91 -8.79 -9.25
C PHE A 521 14.51 -9.40 -10.53
N GLU A 522 13.72 -10.08 -11.38
CA GLU A 522 14.13 -10.69 -12.65
C GLU A 522 15.32 -11.66 -12.52
N GLN A 523 15.34 -12.40 -11.41
CA GLN A 523 16.45 -13.31 -11.09
C GLN A 523 16.27 -14.73 -11.67
N LEU A 524 15.10 -15.09 -12.18
CA LEU A 524 14.73 -16.43 -12.60
C LEU A 524 14.71 -16.58 -14.13
N ASP A 525 14.82 -17.83 -14.59
CA ASP A 525 14.66 -18.17 -16.00
C ASP A 525 13.24 -17.86 -16.49
N GLU A 526 13.13 -17.25 -17.67
CA GLU A 526 11.85 -16.75 -18.20
C GLU A 526 10.82 -17.86 -18.41
N GLU A 527 11.21 -18.98 -19.03
CA GLU A 527 10.28 -20.08 -19.33
C GLU A 527 9.77 -20.77 -18.05
N ARG A 528 10.66 -20.99 -17.09
CA ARG A 528 10.32 -21.56 -15.77
C ARG A 528 9.43 -20.61 -14.95
N ALA A 529 9.78 -19.34 -14.93
CA ALA A 529 8.98 -18.33 -14.24
C ALA A 529 7.56 -18.27 -14.80
N ARG A 530 7.40 -18.25 -16.13
CA ARG A 530 6.09 -18.27 -16.80
C ARG A 530 5.30 -19.54 -16.51
N THR A 531 5.99 -20.69 -16.42
CA THR A 531 5.36 -21.95 -16.02
C THR A 531 4.81 -21.87 -14.59
N MET A 532 5.57 -21.28 -13.68
CA MET A 532 5.13 -21.04 -12.29
C MET A 532 3.97 -20.03 -12.23
N ILE A 533 4.05 -18.92 -12.97
CA ILE A 533 2.99 -17.90 -13.04
C ILE A 533 1.67 -18.52 -13.51
N ARG A 534 1.69 -19.42 -14.51
CA ARG A 534 0.48 -20.12 -14.95
C ARG A 534 -0.19 -20.91 -13.82
N GLN A 535 0.58 -21.49 -12.91
CA GLN A 535 0.02 -22.16 -11.72
C GLN A 535 -0.52 -21.15 -10.70
N LEU A 536 0.22 -20.06 -10.45
CA LEU A 536 -0.19 -19.00 -9.52
C LEU A 536 -1.45 -18.26 -9.99
N ALA A 537 -1.66 -18.09 -11.29
CA ALA A 537 -2.84 -17.47 -11.87
C ALA A 537 -4.10 -18.35 -11.78
N SER A 538 -4.00 -19.61 -11.33
CA SER A 538 -5.16 -20.49 -11.16
C SER A 538 -5.97 -20.13 -9.91
N SER A 539 -7.25 -20.57 -9.87
CA SER A 539 -8.11 -20.40 -8.70
C SER A 539 -7.62 -21.08 -7.43
N ASP A 540 -6.60 -21.93 -7.52
CA ASP A 540 -5.95 -22.51 -6.34
C ASP A 540 -5.14 -21.48 -5.56
N HIS A 541 -4.65 -20.43 -6.21
CA HIS A 541 -3.90 -19.33 -5.61
C HIS A 541 -4.59 -17.98 -5.71
N GLN A 542 -5.10 -17.61 -6.89
CA GLN A 542 -5.70 -16.32 -7.14
C GLN A 542 -7.18 -16.31 -6.74
N THR A 543 -7.59 -15.31 -5.94
CA THR A 543 -8.98 -14.99 -5.61
C THR A 543 -9.38 -13.65 -6.24
N ASP A 544 -10.64 -13.25 -6.10
CA ASP A 544 -11.11 -11.92 -6.56
C ASP A 544 -10.58 -10.78 -5.68
N TRP A 545 -10.02 -11.10 -4.51
CA TRP A 545 -9.42 -10.14 -3.57
C TRP A 545 -7.90 -10.33 -3.39
N GLY A 546 -7.24 -11.15 -4.21
CA GLY A 546 -5.80 -11.29 -4.28
C GLY A 546 -5.26 -12.71 -4.18
N MET A 547 -3.97 -12.82 -3.84
CA MET A 547 -3.18 -14.04 -3.89
C MET A 547 -3.10 -14.73 -2.53
N ARG A 548 -3.40 -16.04 -2.49
CA ARG A 548 -3.10 -16.90 -1.33
C ARG A 548 -1.62 -17.18 -1.25
N ILE A 549 -1.10 -17.29 -0.04
CA ILE A 549 0.30 -17.69 0.17
C ILE A 549 0.58 -19.10 -0.34
N LEU A 550 -0.39 -20.00 -0.19
CA LEU A 550 -0.28 -21.43 -0.47
C LEU A 550 -1.46 -21.87 -1.33
N SER A 551 -1.25 -22.86 -2.21
CA SER A 551 -2.33 -23.48 -2.97
C SER A 551 -3.44 -24.00 -2.05
N SER A 552 -4.69 -23.70 -2.39
CA SER A 552 -5.86 -24.22 -1.66
C SER A 552 -5.99 -25.75 -1.69
N ARG A 553 -5.20 -26.43 -2.51
CA ARG A 553 -5.12 -27.91 -2.58
C ARG A 553 -3.99 -28.47 -1.73
N ASP A 554 -3.16 -27.64 -1.14
CA ASP A 554 -2.09 -28.12 -0.28
C ASP A 554 -2.65 -28.72 1.01
N LEU A 555 -2.00 -29.76 1.53
CA LEU A 555 -2.45 -30.46 2.74
C LEU A 555 -2.37 -29.60 4.01
N ASN A 556 -1.54 -28.56 4.00
CA ASN A 556 -1.41 -27.61 5.10
C ASN A 556 -2.24 -26.35 4.90
N TYR A 557 -3.01 -26.25 3.82
CA TYR A 557 -3.83 -25.08 3.58
C TYR A 557 -4.90 -24.92 4.67
N ASP A 558 -4.92 -23.74 5.29
CA ASP A 558 -5.97 -23.29 6.18
C ASP A 558 -6.38 -21.87 5.76
N PRO A 559 -7.65 -21.64 5.33
CA PRO A 559 -8.09 -20.33 4.87
C PRO A 559 -8.00 -19.21 5.91
N GLY A 560 -7.87 -19.53 7.20
CA GLY A 560 -7.59 -18.63 8.31
C GLY A 560 -6.13 -18.65 8.78
N GLY A 561 -5.32 -19.51 8.19
CA GLY A 561 -3.91 -19.69 8.58
C GLY A 561 -3.03 -18.53 8.11
N TYR A 562 -2.62 -17.67 9.05
CA TYR A 562 -1.92 -16.39 8.81
C TYR A 562 -0.70 -16.53 7.89
N HIS A 563 0.11 -17.59 8.04
CA HIS A 563 1.29 -17.88 7.20
C HIS A 563 1.11 -19.08 6.25
N PHE A 564 -0.09 -19.65 6.10
CA PHE A 564 -0.28 -20.90 5.33
C PHE A 564 -1.64 -21.07 4.66
N GLY A 565 -2.37 -19.99 4.36
CA GLY A 565 -3.64 -20.10 3.62
C GLY A 565 -4.32 -18.81 3.27
N VAL A 566 -4.06 -17.72 4.00
CA VAL A 566 -4.73 -16.44 3.78
C VAL A 566 -4.21 -15.71 2.54
N VAL A 567 -4.99 -14.74 2.09
CA VAL A 567 -4.63 -13.77 1.05
C VAL A 567 -4.01 -12.54 1.70
N TRP A 568 -2.90 -12.10 1.12
CA TRP A 568 -2.23 -10.87 1.52
C TRP A 568 -2.15 -9.89 0.35
N PRO A 569 -2.57 -8.65 0.51
CA PRO A 569 -2.32 -7.61 -0.48
C PRO A 569 -0.83 -7.45 -0.82
N LEU A 570 0.07 -7.67 0.16
CA LEU A 570 1.50 -7.69 -0.07
C LEU A 570 1.89 -8.69 -1.17
N PHE A 571 1.44 -9.94 -1.07
CA PHE A 571 1.74 -10.99 -2.07
C PHE A 571 1.08 -10.72 -3.41
N THR A 572 -0.13 -10.16 -3.35
CA THR A 572 -0.89 -9.79 -4.54
C THR A 572 -0.12 -8.73 -5.34
N GLY A 573 0.49 -7.76 -4.66
CA GLY A 573 1.36 -6.77 -5.29
C GLY A 573 2.66 -7.36 -5.82
N TRP A 574 3.31 -8.29 -5.09
CA TRP A 574 4.48 -9.00 -5.59
C TRP A 574 4.16 -9.79 -6.86
N ALA A 575 3.03 -10.50 -6.87
CA ALA A 575 2.59 -11.25 -8.03
C ALA A 575 2.31 -10.33 -9.22
N ALA A 576 1.60 -9.22 -9.01
CA ALA A 576 1.30 -8.27 -10.08
C ALA A 576 2.56 -7.72 -10.76
N VAL A 577 3.56 -7.27 -9.99
CA VAL A 577 4.83 -6.77 -10.57
C VAL A 577 5.59 -7.89 -11.28
N ALA A 578 5.71 -9.07 -10.64
CA ALA A 578 6.37 -10.22 -11.24
C ALA A 578 5.72 -10.65 -12.57
N GLU A 579 4.39 -10.68 -12.62
CA GLU A 579 3.64 -11.04 -13.82
C GLU A 579 3.85 -10.02 -14.95
N TYR A 580 3.92 -8.71 -14.65
CA TYR A 580 4.26 -7.68 -15.63
C TYR A 580 5.69 -7.87 -16.16
N HIS A 581 6.68 -8.12 -15.30
CA HIS A 581 8.07 -8.34 -15.71
C HIS A 581 8.24 -9.57 -16.62
N TYR A 582 7.38 -10.59 -16.45
CA TYR A 582 7.38 -11.79 -17.29
C TYR A 582 6.29 -11.79 -18.38
N HIS A 583 5.80 -10.59 -18.78
CA HIS A 583 4.89 -10.39 -19.92
C HIS A 583 3.55 -11.15 -19.78
N ARG A 584 2.99 -11.18 -18.58
CA ARG A 584 1.70 -11.79 -18.25
C ARG A 584 0.72 -10.72 -17.75
N ALA A 585 0.39 -9.76 -18.64
CA ALA A 585 -0.34 -8.55 -18.30
C ALA A 585 -1.77 -8.80 -17.79
N LEU A 586 -2.49 -9.83 -18.27
CA LEU A 586 -3.87 -10.10 -17.82
C LEU A 586 -3.94 -10.54 -16.35
N PRO A 587 -3.23 -11.60 -15.89
CA PRO A 587 -3.21 -11.93 -14.47
C PRO A 587 -2.60 -10.81 -13.61
N ALA A 588 -1.59 -10.08 -14.12
CA ALA A 588 -1.01 -8.94 -13.43
C ALA A 588 -2.03 -7.84 -13.15
N TYR A 589 -2.84 -7.46 -14.16
CA TYR A 589 -3.87 -6.45 -13.98
C TYR A 589 -5.00 -6.93 -13.06
N SER A 590 -5.39 -8.21 -13.14
CA SER A 590 -6.37 -8.81 -12.23
C SER A 590 -5.91 -8.73 -10.77
N ASN A 591 -4.65 -9.07 -10.47
CA ASN A 591 -4.06 -8.95 -9.15
C ASN A 591 -3.95 -7.49 -8.68
N LEU A 592 -3.48 -6.59 -9.54
CA LEU A 592 -3.41 -5.16 -9.25
C LEU A 592 -4.80 -4.61 -8.90
N ARG A 593 -5.82 -4.94 -9.71
CA ARG A 593 -7.19 -4.48 -9.48
C ARG A 593 -7.78 -5.06 -8.20
N ALA A 594 -7.48 -6.33 -7.87
CA ALA A 594 -7.90 -6.95 -6.62
C ALA A 594 -7.45 -6.12 -5.40
N ASN A 595 -6.18 -5.72 -5.34
CA ASN A 595 -5.67 -4.85 -4.28
C ASN A 595 -6.30 -3.46 -4.29
N ALA A 596 -6.40 -2.84 -5.47
CA ALA A 596 -6.92 -1.49 -5.61
C ALA A 596 -8.36 -1.35 -5.11
N MET A 597 -9.20 -2.36 -5.37
CA MET A 597 -10.60 -2.32 -4.97
C MET A 597 -10.82 -2.46 -3.45
N LEU A 598 -9.85 -2.99 -2.70
CA LEU A 598 -9.92 -3.09 -1.23
C LEU A 598 -9.98 -1.71 -0.55
N VAL A 599 -9.51 -0.67 -1.20
CA VAL A 599 -9.58 0.73 -0.70
C VAL A 599 -11.02 1.19 -0.44
N PHE A 600 -12.00 0.64 -1.15
CA PHE A 600 -13.42 1.01 -1.04
C PHE A 600 -14.22 0.12 -0.10
N ASP A 601 -13.58 -0.87 0.50
CA ASP A 601 -14.21 -1.82 1.41
C ASP A 601 -13.42 -1.87 2.74
N GLY A 602 -13.90 -2.63 3.74
CA GLY A 602 -13.24 -2.66 5.05
C GLY A 602 -13.04 -1.25 5.63
N SER A 603 -11.83 -0.91 6.07
CA SER A 603 -11.46 0.43 6.50
C SER A 603 -11.38 1.37 5.30
N LEU A 604 -12.36 2.25 5.17
CA LEU A 604 -12.55 3.08 3.99
C LEU A 604 -11.35 4.03 3.73
N GLY A 605 -10.78 3.96 2.52
CA GLY A 605 -9.56 4.70 2.15
C GLY A 605 -8.26 3.98 2.44
N HIS A 606 -8.31 2.77 3.04
CA HIS A 606 -7.14 1.98 3.41
C HIS A 606 -7.19 0.57 2.83
N VAL A 607 -6.06 -0.13 2.88
CA VAL A 607 -5.97 -1.55 2.52
C VAL A 607 -5.58 -2.34 3.76
N GLY A 608 -6.38 -3.35 4.09
CA GLY A 608 -6.11 -4.23 5.22
C GLY A 608 -4.93 -5.17 4.96
N GLU A 609 -4.45 -5.81 6.00
CA GLU A 609 -3.25 -6.65 5.95
C GLU A 609 -3.52 -8.04 5.36
N ALA A 610 -4.58 -8.72 5.82
CA ALA A 610 -4.84 -10.12 5.50
C ALA A 610 -6.33 -10.45 5.41
N TYR A 611 -6.68 -11.33 4.47
CA TYR A 611 -8.05 -11.76 4.20
C TYR A 611 -8.11 -13.28 4.17
N SER A 612 -9.29 -13.85 4.50
CA SER A 612 -9.47 -15.30 4.41
C SER A 612 -9.16 -15.83 3.00
N GLY A 613 -8.52 -16.98 2.95
CA GLY A 613 -8.20 -17.65 1.67
C GLY A 613 -9.41 -18.24 0.94
N THR A 614 -10.57 -18.37 1.58
CA THR A 614 -11.76 -19.00 0.98
C THR A 614 -12.93 -18.04 0.83
N PHE A 615 -13.14 -17.17 1.80
CA PHE A 615 -14.24 -16.21 1.79
C PHE A 615 -13.69 -14.79 1.75
N TYR A 616 -14.34 -13.89 1.01
CA TYR A 616 -13.99 -12.47 1.04
C TYR A 616 -14.34 -11.87 2.40
N GLN A 617 -13.37 -11.87 3.29
CA GLN A 617 -13.49 -11.37 4.66
C GLN A 617 -12.09 -11.08 5.23
N ALA A 618 -11.92 -9.90 5.82
CA ALA A 618 -10.69 -9.56 6.54
C ALA A 618 -10.51 -10.46 7.78
N LEU A 619 -9.26 -10.76 8.12
CA LEU A 619 -8.93 -11.47 9.36
C LEU A 619 -8.94 -10.51 10.54
N SER A 620 -9.51 -10.96 11.65
CA SER A 620 -9.51 -10.19 12.92
C SER A 620 -8.12 -10.01 13.53
N THR A 621 -7.16 -10.86 13.15
CA THR A 621 -5.76 -10.79 13.59
C THR A 621 -4.92 -9.85 12.71
N GLY A 622 -5.42 -9.45 11.54
CA GLY A 622 -4.75 -8.53 10.63
C GLY A 622 -5.02 -7.06 10.97
N SER A 623 -4.11 -6.19 10.57
CA SER A 623 -4.30 -4.74 10.65
C SER A 623 -5.30 -4.28 9.58
N PRO A 624 -6.36 -3.53 9.94
CA PRO A 624 -7.30 -2.99 8.94
C PRO A 624 -6.74 -1.81 8.13
N GLN A 625 -5.67 -1.18 8.60
CA GLN A 625 -4.94 -0.13 7.90
C GLN A 625 -3.46 -0.50 7.90
N GLN A 626 -2.96 -1.05 6.79
CA GLN A 626 -1.60 -1.55 6.65
C GLN A 626 -0.85 -0.81 5.54
N ILE A 627 0.31 -0.18 5.85
CA ILE A 627 1.00 0.69 4.90
C ILE A 627 1.62 -0.07 3.73
N TRP A 628 2.21 -1.25 3.95
CA TRP A 628 2.76 -2.04 2.84
C TRP A 628 1.68 -2.56 1.89
N SER A 629 0.46 -2.80 2.40
CA SER A 629 -0.68 -3.18 1.55
C SER A 629 -1.08 -2.04 0.62
N ALA A 630 -1.09 -0.79 1.13
CA ALA A 630 -1.27 0.40 0.31
C ALA A 630 -0.12 0.59 -0.69
N ALA A 631 1.13 0.34 -0.28
CA ALA A 631 2.29 0.36 -1.17
C ALA A 631 2.15 -0.62 -2.34
N MET A 632 1.46 -1.76 -2.14
CA MET A 632 1.17 -2.76 -3.17
C MET A 632 -0.07 -2.43 -4.04
N VAL A 633 -0.61 -1.24 -3.93
CA VAL A 633 -1.42 -0.58 -4.96
C VAL A 633 -0.54 0.36 -5.78
N VAL A 634 0.24 1.19 -5.13
CA VAL A 634 1.05 2.25 -5.78
C VAL A 634 2.18 1.67 -6.64
N ASN A 635 2.99 0.77 -6.07
CA ASN A 635 4.16 0.24 -6.79
C ASN A 635 3.76 -0.60 -8.02
N PRO A 636 2.80 -1.55 -7.96
CA PRO A 636 2.36 -2.28 -9.15
C PRO A 636 1.75 -1.40 -10.25
N ILE A 637 1.12 -0.27 -9.91
CA ILE A 637 0.67 0.71 -10.91
C ILE A 637 1.88 1.36 -11.59
N LEU A 638 2.83 1.88 -10.82
CA LEU A 638 3.93 2.67 -11.37
C LEU A 638 5.00 1.78 -12.03
N SER A 639 5.52 0.79 -11.29
CA SER A 639 6.62 -0.06 -11.75
C SER A 639 6.16 -1.26 -12.58
N GLY A 640 4.91 -1.74 -12.42
CA GLY A 640 4.33 -2.84 -13.17
C GLY A 640 3.54 -2.38 -14.40
N LEU A 641 2.32 -1.85 -14.19
CA LEU A 641 1.41 -1.45 -15.26
C LEU A 641 2.02 -0.42 -16.23
N PHE A 642 2.72 0.59 -15.69
CA PHE A 642 3.39 1.61 -16.48
C PHE A 642 4.86 1.30 -16.76
N GLY A 643 5.47 0.38 -16.03
CA GLY A 643 6.89 0.05 -16.19
C GLY A 643 7.80 1.27 -16.03
N LEU A 644 7.50 2.16 -15.05
CA LEU A 644 8.27 3.36 -14.77
C LEU A 644 9.50 3.02 -13.92
N GLN A 645 10.70 3.25 -14.50
CA GLN A 645 11.98 3.12 -13.80
C GLN A 645 12.80 4.37 -14.03
N THR A 646 13.19 5.06 -12.96
CA THR A 646 13.98 6.30 -13.03
C THR A 646 15.40 6.06 -12.56
N ASP A 647 16.38 6.60 -13.31
CA ASP A 647 17.80 6.64 -12.96
C ASP A 647 18.27 8.10 -12.96
N ALA A 648 18.35 8.68 -11.78
CA ALA A 648 18.70 10.07 -11.61
C ALA A 648 20.16 10.37 -11.98
N ALA A 649 21.10 9.42 -11.78
CA ALA A 649 22.51 9.59 -12.09
C ALA A 649 22.73 9.77 -13.62
N ASN A 650 21.96 9.06 -14.44
CA ASN A 650 21.99 9.12 -15.89
C ASN A 650 20.93 10.04 -16.47
N CYS A 651 20.10 10.67 -15.67
CA CYS A 651 18.88 11.39 -16.07
C CYS A 651 18.07 10.60 -17.09
N HIS A 652 17.67 9.38 -16.70
CA HIS A 652 17.00 8.43 -17.58
C HIS A 652 15.67 7.94 -16.98
N LEU A 653 14.68 7.76 -17.87
CA LEU A 653 13.40 7.16 -17.55
C LEU A 653 13.13 6.01 -18.51
N ASP A 654 12.92 4.79 -17.97
CA ASP A 654 12.24 3.73 -18.70
C ASP A 654 10.74 3.89 -18.51
N PHE A 655 10.00 3.78 -19.62
CA PHE A 655 8.54 3.81 -19.65
C PHE A 655 8.01 2.71 -20.57
N ALA A 656 7.57 1.59 -19.95
CA ALA A 656 7.18 0.37 -20.65
C ALA A 656 5.72 -0.02 -20.33
N PRO A 657 4.70 0.74 -20.76
CA PRO A 657 3.32 0.52 -20.35
C PRO A 657 2.71 -0.77 -20.95
N HIS A 658 2.04 -1.54 -20.06
CA HIS A 658 1.20 -2.71 -20.38
C HIS A 658 -0.25 -2.44 -19.97
N VAL A 659 -0.85 -1.39 -20.49
CA VAL A 659 -2.17 -0.94 -20.07
C VAL A 659 -3.30 -1.79 -20.67
N PRO A 660 -4.47 -1.91 -19.99
CA PRO A 660 -5.63 -2.62 -20.54
C PRO A 660 -6.03 -2.12 -21.93
N GLY A 661 -6.55 -3.01 -22.75
CA GLY A 661 -6.93 -2.71 -24.14
C GLY A 661 -7.95 -1.58 -24.28
N ASP A 662 -8.80 -1.37 -23.29
CA ASP A 662 -9.80 -0.31 -23.24
C ASP A 662 -9.27 1.05 -22.74
N TRP A 663 -8.00 1.13 -22.27
CA TRP A 663 -7.38 2.39 -21.86
C TRP A 663 -6.83 3.13 -23.08
N ASN A 664 -7.60 4.08 -23.59
CA ASN A 664 -7.26 4.83 -24.80
C ASN A 664 -6.45 6.10 -24.52
N SER A 665 -6.46 6.60 -23.30
CA SER A 665 -5.67 7.76 -22.91
C SER A 665 -5.47 7.78 -21.39
N PHE A 666 -4.29 8.25 -20.97
CA PHE A 666 -3.95 8.54 -19.58
C PHE A 666 -2.84 9.58 -19.53
N SER A 667 -2.64 10.19 -18.35
CA SER A 667 -1.51 11.10 -18.09
C SER A 667 -0.80 10.67 -16.81
N ILE A 668 0.52 10.85 -16.80
CA ILE A 668 1.38 10.66 -15.62
C ILE A 668 2.16 11.96 -15.46
N ASN A 669 1.89 12.66 -14.38
CA ASN A 669 2.48 13.97 -14.11
C ASN A 669 3.46 13.89 -12.94
N ASN A 670 4.46 14.77 -12.91
CA ASN A 670 5.49 14.85 -11.87
C ASN A 670 6.33 13.56 -11.71
N VAL A 671 6.71 12.92 -12.82
CA VAL A 671 7.67 11.82 -12.78
C VAL A 671 9.05 12.41 -12.48
N HIS A 672 9.53 12.22 -11.26
CA HIS A 672 10.81 12.75 -10.81
C HIS A 672 11.99 11.88 -11.28
N ILE A 673 13.02 12.53 -11.80
CA ILE A 673 14.31 11.93 -12.17
C ILE A 673 15.39 12.80 -11.51
N GLY A 674 15.67 12.54 -10.26
CA GLY A 674 16.46 13.47 -9.46
C GLY A 674 15.78 14.84 -9.37
N PRO A 675 16.47 15.93 -9.74
CA PRO A 675 15.90 17.29 -9.71
C PRO A 675 14.97 17.61 -10.89
N GLU A 676 14.95 16.77 -11.94
CA GLU A 676 14.12 16.96 -13.12
C GLU A 676 12.73 16.36 -12.91
N ALA A 677 11.71 16.90 -13.60
CA ALA A 677 10.37 16.34 -13.60
C ALA A 677 9.79 16.30 -15.03
N LEU A 678 9.12 15.20 -15.35
CA LEU A 678 8.49 14.98 -16.63
C LEU A 678 6.98 14.77 -16.45
N ASN A 679 6.21 15.27 -17.41
CA ASN A 679 4.81 14.94 -17.59
C ASN A 679 4.65 14.13 -18.88
N LEU A 680 3.92 13.02 -18.79
CA LEU A 680 3.69 12.08 -19.86
C LEU A 680 2.20 12.04 -20.18
N ARG A 681 1.83 12.14 -21.45
CA ARG A 681 0.45 11.98 -21.91
C ARG A 681 0.39 10.96 -23.03
N TYR A 682 -0.26 9.84 -22.76
CA TYR A 682 -0.43 8.74 -23.71
C TYR A 682 -1.80 8.81 -24.37
N GLN A 683 -1.86 8.55 -25.68
CA GLN A 683 -3.09 8.41 -26.44
C GLN A 683 -2.97 7.25 -27.44
N LYS A 684 -3.97 6.36 -27.44
CA LYS A 684 -4.11 5.27 -28.40
C LYS A 684 -5.36 5.49 -29.26
N ARG A 685 -5.19 5.36 -30.57
CA ARG A 685 -6.27 5.42 -31.58
C ARG A 685 -6.06 4.28 -32.57
N PRO A 686 -7.08 3.87 -33.35
CA PRO A 686 -6.87 2.91 -34.42
C PRO A 686 -5.69 3.28 -35.33
N GLY A 687 -4.72 2.37 -35.42
CA GLY A 687 -3.51 2.55 -36.23
C GLY A 687 -2.44 3.52 -35.70
N ARG A 688 -2.61 4.09 -34.49
CA ARG A 688 -1.67 5.08 -33.95
C ARG A 688 -1.61 5.09 -32.44
N ILE A 689 -0.38 5.17 -31.92
CA ILE A 689 -0.10 5.53 -30.52
C ILE A 689 0.68 6.84 -30.51
N GLU A 690 0.35 7.72 -29.59
CA GLU A 690 1.02 9.00 -29.38
C GLU A 690 1.43 9.13 -27.91
N LEU A 691 2.70 9.49 -27.67
CA LEU A 691 3.21 9.89 -26.37
C LEU A 691 3.72 11.33 -26.46
N GLU A 692 3.13 12.20 -25.68
CA GLU A 692 3.61 13.55 -25.42
C GLU A 692 4.44 13.56 -24.14
N ILE A 693 5.65 14.09 -24.22
CA ILE A 693 6.56 14.28 -23.09
C ILE A 693 6.75 15.78 -22.91
N GLN A 694 6.46 16.28 -21.72
CA GLN A 694 6.71 17.67 -21.37
C GLN A 694 7.74 17.74 -20.24
N SER A 695 8.86 18.44 -20.48
CA SER A 695 9.91 18.71 -19.49
C SER A 695 9.94 20.20 -19.18
N THR A 696 10.07 20.54 -17.90
CA THR A 696 10.29 21.90 -17.39
C THR A 696 11.74 22.12 -16.97
N GLY A 697 12.55 21.06 -16.99
CA GLY A 697 13.93 21.04 -16.52
C GLY A 697 14.97 21.48 -17.55
N THR A 698 16.24 21.15 -17.31
CA THR A 698 17.41 21.61 -18.11
C THR A 698 17.57 20.89 -19.46
N GLY A 699 16.80 19.80 -19.69
CA GLY A 699 16.71 19.13 -20.99
C GLY A 699 17.84 18.16 -21.33
N HIS A 700 18.53 17.63 -20.33
CA HIS A 700 19.60 16.64 -20.55
C HIS A 700 19.18 15.19 -20.28
N CYS A 701 17.88 14.92 -20.11
CA CYS A 701 17.36 13.59 -19.84
C CYS A 701 17.09 12.79 -21.11
N SER A 702 16.90 11.48 -20.95
CA SER A 702 16.41 10.56 -21.98
C SER A 702 15.25 9.73 -21.48
N VAL A 703 14.34 9.38 -22.40
CA VAL A 703 13.22 8.47 -22.13
C VAL A 703 13.32 7.26 -23.06
N ALA A 704 13.43 6.07 -22.51
CA ALA A 704 13.25 4.83 -23.22
C ALA A 704 11.75 4.47 -23.20
N PHE A 705 11.06 4.78 -24.29
CA PHE A 705 9.65 4.43 -24.45
C PHE A 705 9.50 3.07 -25.10
N SER A 706 8.79 2.14 -24.44
CA SER A 706 8.71 0.75 -24.86
C SER A 706 7.30 0.17 -24.63
N PRO A 707 6.24 0.67 -25.32
CA PRO A 707 4.89 0.15 -25.10
C PRO A 707 4.76 -1.30 -25.54
N ALA A 708 4.01 -2.09 -24.78
CA ALA A 708 3.63 -3.45 -25.12
C ALA A 708 2.56 -3.45 -26.22
N LEU A 709 2.71 -4.33 -27.20
CA LEU A 709 1.79 -4.58 -28.32
C LEU A 709 1.59 -6.09 -28.48
N SER A 710 0.49 -6.52 -29.11
CA SER A 710 0.35 -7.92 -29.49
C SER A 710 1.43 -8.38 -30.46
N LEU A 711 1.79 -9.67 -30.44
CA LEU A 711 2.77 -10.25 -31.40
C LEU A 711 2.35 -10.09 -32.86
N ARG A 712 1.06 -9.95 -33.13
CA ARG A 712 0.53 -9.73 -34.47
C ARG A 712 0.64 -8.25 -34.92
N ALA A 713 0.88 -7.31 -34.01
CA ALA A 713 1.00 -5.89 -34.32
C ALA A 713 2.19 -5.62 -35.25
N LYS A 714 1.98 -4.84 -36.30
CA LYS A 714 3.01 -4.44 -37.24
C LYS A 714 3.24 -2.94 -37.16
N VAL A 715 4.37 -2.52 -36.61
CA VAL A 715 4.79 -1.12 -36.61
C VAL A 715 5.27 -0.72 -38.03
N THR A 716 4.64 0.28 -38.58
CA THR A 716 4.95 0.78 -39.94
C THR A 716 5.87 2.00 -39.91
N GLY A 717 6.04 2.65 -38.80
CA GLY A 717 6.96 3.75 -38.58
C GLY A 717 6.82 4.42 -37.22
N VAL A 718 7.91 5.03 -36.77
CA VAL A 718 7.97 5.86 -35.56
C VAL A 718 8.50 7.25 -35.92
N ARG A 719 7.95 8.28 -35.30
CA ARG A 719 8.36 9.67 -35.49
C ARG A 719 8.52 10.39 -34.16
N LEU A 720 9.55 11.22 -34.05
CA LEU A 720 9.74 12.21 -33.01
C LEU A 720 9.58 13.61 -33.60
N ASN A 721 8.61 14.37 -33.12
CA ASN A 721 8.30 15.72 -33.62
C ASN A 721 8.18 15.77 -35.16
N GLY A 722 7.50 14.74 -35.74
CA GLY A 722 7.31 14.58 -37.17
C GLY A 722 8.50 14.02 -37.95
N ARG A 723 9.68 13.85 -37.36
CA ARG A 723 10.88 13.25 -37.99
C ARG A 723 10.97 11.77 -37.69
N ALA A 724 11.39 10.96 -38.66
CA ALA A 724 11.57 9.53 -38.48
C ALA A 724 12.56 9.23 -37.33
N LEU A 725 12.17 8.29 -36.46
CA LEU A 725 12.96 7.83 -35.34
C LEU A 725 13.23 6.33 -35.50
N ALA A 726 14.45 5.90 -35.20
CA ALA A 726 14.80 4.48 -35.14
C ALA A 726 14.12 3.80 -33.93
N PHE A 727 13.67 2.57 -34.14
CA PHE A 727 13.04 1.75 -33.11
C PHE A 727 13.47 0.28 -33.25
N ARG A 728 13.26 -0.50 -32.22
CA ARG A 728 13.42 -1.97 -32.22
C ARG A 728 12.11 -2.61 -31.83
N SER A 729 11.79 -3.75 -32.42
CA SER A 729 10.71 -4.61 -31.96
C SER A 729 11.34 -5.81 -31.26
N GLU A 730 10.99 -6.02 -30.02
CA GLU A 730 11.52 -7.04 -29.12
C GLU A 730 10.37 -8.01 -28.76
N PRO A 731 10.20 -9.08 -29.56
CA PRO A 731 9.14 -10.05 -29.34
C PRO A 731 9.48 -10.94 -28.13
N ASN A 732 8.49 -11.15 -27.28
CA ASN A 732 8.48 -12.09 -26.19
C ASN A 732 7.49 -13.22 -26.52
N SER A 733 7.20 -14.10 -25.58
CA SER A 733 6.31 -15.23 -25.85
C SER A 733 4.81 -14.87 -25.88
N ALA A 734 4.39 -13.73 -25.33
CA ALA A 734 2.98 -13.29 -25.29
C ALA A 734 2.74 -11.97 -26.01
N ASP A 735 3.71 -11.08 -25.99
CA ASP A 735 3.64 -9.72 -26.56
C ASP A 735 4.95 -9.34 -27.27
N GLN A 736 5.02 -8.14 -27.77
CA GLN A 736 6.25 -7.49 -28.21
C GLN A 736 6.34 -6.07 -27.66
N HIS A 737 7.56 -5.68 -27.32
CA HIS A 737 7.87 -4.30 -26.97
C HIS A 737 8.47 -3.55 -28.17
N VAL A 738 7.98 -2.33 -28.39
CA VAL A 738 8.51 -1.46 -29.44
C VAL A 738 9.34 -0.36 -28.78
N SER A 739 10.64 -0.60 -28.68
CA SER A 739 11.57 0.21 -27.90
C SER A 739 12.21 1.31 -28.72
N MET A 740 12.25 2.51 -28.18
CA MET A 740 12.91 3.68 -28.74
C MET A 740 13.47 4.58 -27.64
N ASN A 741 14.65 5.11 -27.84
CA ASN A 741 15.28 6.05 -26.91
C ASN A 741 15.16 7.49 -27.44
N VAL A 742 14.64 8.37 -26.61
CA VAL A 742 14.29 9.75 -26.99
C VAL A 742 15.04 10.74 -26.09
N PRO A 743 15.89 11.60 -26.62
CA PRO A 743 16.42 12.72 -25.87
C PRO A 743 15.28 13.68 -25.53
N VAL A 744 15.14 13.99 -24.25
CA VAL A 744 14.16 14.97 -23.77
C VAL A 744 14.72 16.36 -23.98
N ILE A 745 13.99 17.18 -24.71
CA ILE A 745 14.29 18.60 -24.86
C ILE A 745 13.42 19.43 -23.91
N VAL A 746 13.90 20.57 -23.49
CA VAL A 746 13.08 21.54 -22.73
C VAL A 746 11.83 21.88 -23.53
N GLY A 747 10.66 21.78 -22.88
CA GLY A 747 9.37 21.98 -23.50
C GLY A 747 8.71 20.66 -23.92
N ARG A 748 8.15 20.62 -25.11
CA ARG A 748 7.29 19.53 -25.58
C ARG A 748 7.96 18.66 -26.64
N SER A 749 7.93 17.33 -26.43
CA SER A 749 8.29 16.32 -27.43
C SER A 749 7.10 15.40 -27.69
N VAL A 750 6.90 15.00 -28.94
CA VAL A 750 5.80 14.09 -29.35
C VAL A 750 6.38 12.91 -30.12
N ILE A 751 6.11 11.71 -29.60
CA ILE A 751 6.41 10.43 -30.25
C ILE A 751 5.12 9.93 -30.89
N GLU A 752 5.18 9.55 -32.17
CA GLU A 752 4.08 8.93 -32.88
C GLU A 752 4.50 7.55 -33.39
N ILE A 753 3.74 6.50 -33.01
CA ILE A 753 3.90 5.14 -33.53
C ILE A 753 2.72 4.85 -34.46
N SER A 754 3.01 4.56 -35.73
CA SER A 754 2.04 4.08 -36.70
C SER A 754 2.07 2.55 -36.73
N LEU A 755 0.92 1.91 -36.57
CA LEU A 755 0.84 0.46 -36.44
C LEU A 755 -0.42 -0.11 -37.12
N GLN A 756 -0.42 -1.41 -37.37
CA GLN A 756 -1.53 -2.18 -37.91
C GLN A 756 -1.68 -3.47 -37.08
N ASN A 757 -2.86 -4.06 -37.11
CA ASN A 757 -3.15 -5.38 -36.59
C ASN A 757 -2.89 -5.55 -35.07
N ASN A 758 -2.93 -4.48 -34.27
CA ASN A 758 -2.81 -4.60 -32.82
C ASN A 758 -4.11 -5.15 -32.22
N PHE A 759 -3.99 -6.15 -31.38
CA PHE A 759 -5.10 -6.79 -30.68
C PHE A 759 -4.81 -6.89 -29.20
N GLU A 760 -5.74 -6.48 -28.38
CA GLU A 760 -5.60 -6.54 -26.91
C GLU A 760 -6.91 -7.02 -26.27
N LEU A 761 -6.76 -7.76 -25.17
CA LEU A 761 -7.83 -8.17 -24.29
C LEU A 761 -7.81 -7.33 -23.02
N SER A 762 -8.98 -7.10 -22.43
CA SER A 762 -9.07 -6.56 -21.07
C SER A 762 -10.23 -7.21 -20.33
N GLU A 763 -9.99 -7.52 -19.06
CA GLU A 763 -11.02 -8.01 -18.14
C GLU A 763 -11.24 -7.01 -17.01
N SER A 764 -12.40 -7.08 -16.36
CA SER A 764 -12.73 -6.25 -15.20
C SER A 764 -13.09 -7.17 -14.03
N THR A 765 -12.13 -7.38 -13.14
CA THR A 765 -12.37 -8.07 -11.87
C THR A 765 -13.09 -7.14 -10.89
N THR A 766 -14.10 -7.66 -10.20
CA THR A 766 -14.82 -6.94 -9.12
C THR A 766 -14.78 -7.77 -7.84
N LEU A 767 -14.73 -7.09 -6.69
CA LEU A 767 -14.83 -7.77 -5.40
C LEU A 767 -16.24 -8.40 -5.27
N PRO A 768 -16.33 -9.65 -4.80
CA PRO A 768 -17.62 -10.26 -4.49
C PRO A 768 -18.21 -9.65 -3.20
N PRO A 769 -19.50 -9.87 -2.90
CA PRO A 769 -20.06 -9.51 -1.61
C PRO A 769 -19.29 -10.15 -0.44
N LEU A 770 -19.22 -9.45 0.70
CA LEU A 770 -18.59 -9.96 1.94
C LEU A 770 -19.13 -11.34 2.31
N GLY A 771 -18.24 -12.24 2.71
CA GLY A 771 -18.55 -13.63 3.05
C GLY A 771 -18.75 -14.56 1.85
N SER A 772 -18.64 -14.06 0.62
CA SER A 772 -18.74 -14.88 -0.60
C SER A 772 -17.41 -15.53 -0.98
N THR A 773 -17.49 -16.63 -1.72
CA THR A 773 -16.32 -17.25 -2.36
C THR A 773 -15.94 -16.51 -3.64
N SER A 774 -14.71 -16.71 -4.11
CA SER A 774 -14.22 -16.18 -5.39
C SER A 774 -15.00 -16.76 -6.57
N ARG A 775 -15.29 -15.92 -7.57
CA ARG A 775 -16.05 -16.28 -8.78
C ARG A 775 -15.52 -15.63 -10.06
N GLY A 776 -14.45 -14.84 -9.99
CA GLY A 776 -13.90 -14.13 -11.12
C GLY A 776 -13.28 -15.05 -12.18
N LEU A 777 -13.09 -14.50 -13.36
CA LEU A 777 -12.34 -15.16 -14.43
C LEU A 777 -10.84 -15.16 -14.10
N ARG A 778 -10.15 -16.21 -14.50
CA ARG A 778 -8.70 -16.36 -14.40
C ARG A 778 -8.11 -16.69 -15.77
N VAL A 779 -7.22 -15.84 -16.27
CA VAL A 779 -6.50 -16.10 -17.51
C VAL A 779 -5.18 -16.80 -17.18
N LEU A 780 -5.10 -18.10 -17.54
CA LEU A 780 -3.96 -18.95 -17.20
C LEU A 780 -2.84 -18.86 -18.23
N SER A 781 -3.16 -18.72 -19.50
CA SER A 781 -2.17 -18.58 -20.57
C SER A 781 -2.72 -17.89 -21.81
N GLU A 782 -1.81 -17.25 -22.54
CA GLU A 782 -2.01 -16.66 -23.85
C GLU A 782 -0.92 -17.23 -24.77
N THR A 783 -1.32 -17.83 -25.89
CA THR A 783 -0.38 -18.50 -26.80
C THR A 783 -0.73 -18.18 -28.25
N TRP A 784 0.18 -17.49 -28.92
CA TRP A 784 0.07 -17.21 -30.35
C TRP A 784 0.56 -18.37 -31.20
N THR A 785 -0.05 -18.56 -32.37
CA THR A 785 0.52 -19.41 -33.42
C THR A 785 1.83 -18.81 -33.93
N PRO A 786 2.73 -19.60 -34.51
CA PRO A 786 3.99 -19.07 -35.07
C PRO A 786 3.83 -17.97 -36.13
N ASN A 787 2.70 -17.95 -36.84
CA ASN A 787 2.37 -16.93 -37.83
C ASN A 787 1.59 -15.73 -37.24
N HIS A 788 1.23 -15.78 -35.96
CA HIS A 788 0.41 -14.82 -35.24
C HIS A 788 -0.97 -14.59 -35.89
N ASP A 789 -1.51 -15.59 -36.56
CA ASP A 789 -2.83 -15.60 -37.20
C ASP A 789 -3.92 -16.18 -36.30
N ALA A 790 -3.54 -16.78 -35.16
CA ALA A 790 -4.48 -17.17 -34.11
C ALA A 790 -3.87 -16.99 -32.72
N LEU A 791 -4.73 -16.63 -31.75
CA LEU A 791 -4.43 -16.54 -30.31
C LEU A 791 -5.30 -17.54 -29.57
N ARG A 792 -4.67 -18.41 -28.79
CA ARG A 792 -5.33 -19.28 -27.81
C ARG A 792 -5.21 -18.66 -26.43
N VAL A 793 -6.34 -18.48 -25.76
CA VAL A 793 -6.44 -18.04 -24.36
C VAL A 793 -7.03 -19.18 -23.55
N GLU A 794 -6.32 -19.64 -22.51
CA GLU A 794 -6.83 -20.60 -21.54
C GLU A 794 -7.31 -19.84 -20.32
N ALA A 795 -8.56 -20.06 -19.94
CA ALA A 795 -9.19 -19.40 -18.81
C ALA A 795 -9.97 -20.38 -17.93
N SER A 796 -10.05 -20.08 -16.64
CA SER A 796 -10.92 -20.78 -15.68
C SER A 796 -11.84 -19.77 -14.97
N GLY A 797 -12.95 -20.26 -14.46
CA GLY A 797 -13.91 -19.45 -13.73
C GLY A 797 -14.99 -20.29 -13.05
N ALA A 798 -15.87 -19.65 -12.30
CA ALA A 798 -16.94 -20.34 -11.59
C ALA A 798 -17.81 -21.15 -12.55
N GLY A 799 -18.12 -22.42 -12.19
CA GLY A 799 -18.97 -23.27 -13.02
C GLY A 799 -20.34 -22.67 -13.28
N GLY A 800 -20.73 -22.60 -14.56
CA GLY A 800 -21.93 -21.92 -15.02
C GLY A 800 -21.83 -20.38 -15.00
N GLY A 801 -20.68 -19.82 -14.67
CA GLY A 801 -20.43 -18.36 -14.70
C GLY A 801 -20.37 -17.81 -16.12
N SER A 802 -20.70 -16.52 -16.25
CA SER A 802 -20.71 -15.78 -17.51
C SER A 802 -19.81 -14.55 -17.36
N TYR A 803 -18.94 -14.30 -18.32
CA TYR A 803 -17.92 -13.25 -18.28
C TYR A 803 -17.86 -12.49 -19.60
N ASP A 804 -17.70 -11.18 -19.51
CA ASP A 804 -17.52 -10.31 -20.66
C ASP A 804 -16.12 -9.71 -20.64
N LEU A 805 -15.37 -9.84 -21.76
CA LEU A 805 -14.06 -9.26 -21.94
C LEU A 805 -14.12 -8.22 -23.05
N SER A 806 -13.54 -7.07 -22.82
CA SER A 806 -13.42 -6.02 -23.83
C SER A 806 -12.27 -6.30 -24.79
N LEU A 807 -12.46 -5.98 -26.06
CA LEU A 807 -11.50 -6.21 -27.13
C LEU A 807 -11.08 -4.89 -27.80
N TRP A 808 -9.78 -4.71 -27.99
CA TRP A 808 -9.22 -3.74 -28.93
C TRP A 808 -8.79 -4.44 -30.22
N GLY A 809 -9.11 -3.89 -31.38
CA GLY A 809 -8.81 -4.52 -32.69
C GLY A 809 -9.69 -5.73 -33.00
N GLY A 810 -10.84 -5.86 -32.35
CA GLY A 810 -11.78 -6.96 -32.53
C GLY A 810 -12.40 -7.06 -33.93
N GLU A 811 -12.36 -5.98 -34.73
CA GLU A 811 -12.84 -5.93 -36.13
C GLU A 811 -11.99 -6.79 -37.10
N GLU A 812 -10.81 -7.22 -36.69
CA GLU A 812 -9.93 -8.08 -37.48
C GLU A 812 -10.14 -9.58 -37.22
N ILE A 813 -10.98 -9.90 -36.25
CA ILE A 813 -11.36 -11.31 -35.93
C ILE A 813 -12.24 -11.87 -37.05
N THR A 814 -11.85 -13.02 -37.56
CA THR A 814 -12.62 -13.76 -38.56
C THR A 814 -13.56 -14.81 -37.95
N SER A 815 -13.13 -15.43 -36.87
CA SER A 815 -13.93 -16.38 -36.08
C SER A 815 -13.36 -16.52 -34.66
N VAL A 816 -14.22 -16.96 -33.73
CA VAL A 816 -13.84 -17.33 -32.37
C VAL A 816 -14.38 -18.72 -32.08
N GLU A 817 -13.57 -19.57 -31.46
CA GLU A 817 -13.98 -20.85 -30.92
C GLU A 817 -14.04 -20.76 -29.37
N GLY A 818 -15.02 -21.40 -28.77
CA GLY A 818 -15.16 -21.49 -27.30
C GLY A 818 -15.82 -20.28 -26.63
N ALA A 819 -16.21 -19.26 -27.38
CA ALA A 819 -16.88 -18.06 -26.89
C ALA A 819 -17.68 -17.39 -28.00
N GLU A 820 -18.48 -16.36 -27.64
CA GLU A 820 -19.31 -15.60 -28.59
C GLU A 820 -18.86 -14.13 -28.64
N LEU A 821 -18.88 -13.54 -29.86
CA LEU A 821 -18.62 -12.12 -30.06
C LEU A 821 -19.93 -11.32 -30.06
N HIS A 822 -19.99 -10.28 -29.27
CA HIS A 822 -21.08 -9.35 -29.21
C HIS A 822 -20.64 -7.92 -29.49
N LYS A 823 -21.56 -7.08 -29.93
CA LYS A 823 -21.34 -5.64 -29.89
C LYS A 823 -21.62 -5.15 -28.46
N GLY A 824 -20.67 -4.44 -27.89
CA GLY A 824 -20.83 -3.85 -26.57
C GLY A 824 -22.06 -2.95 -26.46
N THR A 825 -22.48 -2.69 -25.25
CA THR A 825 -23.68 -1.89 -24.94
C THR A 825 -23.63 -0.47 -25.55
N ASP A 826 -22.45 0.06 -25.81
CA ASP A 826 -22.23 1.35 -26.50
C ASP A 826 -22.35 1.24 -28.04
N GLY A 827 -22.49 0.02 -28.58
CA GLY A 827 -22.55 -0.27 -30.00
C GLY A 827 -21.27 0.01 -30.80
N LYS A 828 -20.18 0.39 -30.12
CA LYS A 828 -18.90 0.79 -30.73
C LYS A 828 -17.76 -0.18 -30.44
N ARG A 829 -17.86 -0.94 -29.33
CA ARG A 829 -16.83 -1.91 -28.94
C ARG A 829 -17.30 -3.33 -29.28
N THR A 830 -16.33 -4.19 -29.58
CA THR A 830 -16.55 -5.64 -29.65
C THR A 830 -16.24 -6.22 -28.28
N GLU A 831 -17.12 -7.06 -27.75
CA GLU A 831 -16.96 -7.76 -26.50
C GLU A 831 -17.00 -9.28 -26.75
N LEU A 832 -16.23 -10.01 -25.98
CA LEU A 832 -16.23 -11.46 -25.97
C LEU A 832 -17.09 -11.95 -24.81
N HIS A 833 -18.13 -12.70 -25.11
CA HIS A 833 -18.97 -13.36 -24.11
C HIS A 833 -18.51 -14.80 -23.91
N LEU A 834 -18.08 -15.11 -22.68
CA LEU A 834 -17.56 -16.43 -22.31
C LEU A 834 -18.48 -17.11 -21.29
N GLN A 835 -19.08 -18.23 -21.68
CA GLN A 835 -19.92 -19.04 -20.80
C GLN A 835 -19.13 -20.25 -20.28
N MET A 836 -18.95 -20.35 -18.95
CA MET A 836 -18.29 -21.50 -18.33
C MET A 836 -19.21 -22.73 -18.29
N PRO A 837 -18.67 -23.93 -18.54
CA PRO A 837 -19.37 -25.19 -18.28
C PRO A 837 -19.69 -25.34 -16.78
N ALA A 838 -20.58 -26.27 -16.44
CA ALA A 838 -20.82 -26.60 -15.04
C ALA A 838 -19.59 -27.23 -14.40
N SER A 839 -19.32 -26.91 -13.12
CA SER A 839 -18.24 -27.55 -12.34
C SER A 839 -18.49 -29.05 -12.18
N VAL A 840 -17.43 -29.84 -12.32
CA VAL A 840 -17.43 -31.28 -12.08
C VAL A 840 -16.54 -31.57 -10.87
N GLY A 841 -17.08 -32.24 -9.85
CA GLY A 841 -16.31 -32.62 -8.67
C GLY A 841 -15.80 -31.43 -7.84
N GLY A 842 -16.41 -30.26 -7.94
CA GLY A 842 -16.01 -29.04 -7.22
C GLY A 842 -14.78 -28.34 -7.82
N VAL A 843 -14.30 -28.80 -8.99
CA VAL A 843 -13.18 -28.17 -9.72
C VAL A 843 -13.77 -27.14 -10.69
N GLU A 844 -13.17 -25.94 -10.71
CA GLU A 844 -13.53 -24.92 -11.69
C GLU A 844 -13.23 -25.41 -13.12
N PRO A 845 -14.14 -25.21 -14.06
CA PRO A 845 -13.94 -25.60 -15.45
C PRO A 845 -12.83 -24.76 -16.09
N LEU A 846 -12.03 -25.42 -16.93
CA LEU A 846 -11.05 -24.81 -17.82
C LEU A 846 -11.64 -24.74 -19.22
N VAL A 847 -11.56 -23.61 -19.87
CA VAL A 847 -11.98 -23.38 -21.25
C VAL A 847 -10.81 -22.85 -22.09
N SER A 848 -10.86 -23.17 -23.36
CA SER A 848 -9.92 -22.63 -24.35
C SER A 848 -10.70 -21.78 -25.35
N VAL A 849 -10.37 -20.51 -25.43
CA VAL A 849 -10.89 -19.58 -26.45
C VAL A 849 -9.83 -19.41 -27.53
N ILE A 850 -10.20 -19.58 -28.78
CA ILE A 850 -9.28 -19.38 -29.90
C ILE A 850 -9.81 -18.29 -30.82
N PHE A 851 -9.05 -17.24 -30.95
CA PHE A 851 -9.30 -16.16 -31.88
C PHE A 851 -8.56 -16.42 -33.19
N HIS A 852 -9.25 -16.36 -34.32
CA HIS A 852 -8.67 -16.40 -35.64
C HIS A 852 -8.75 -15.01 -36.29
N PHE A 853 -7.67 -14.59 -36.92
CA PHE A 853 -7.54 -13.26 -37.51
C PHE A 853 -7.41 -13.33 -39.04
N LYS A 854 -7.64 -12.18 -39.70
CA LYS A 854 -7.42 -12.00 -41.14
C LYS A 854 -5.94 -12.12 -41.53
#